data_50fb9991a4d01bf2e89e92efd07d9af0
#
_entry.id   50fb9991a4d01bf2e89e92efd07d9af0
#
_cell.length_a   1.000
_cell.length_b   1.000
_cell.length_c   1.000
_cell.angle_alpha   90.00
_cell.angle_beta   90.00
_cell.angle_gamma   90.00
#
_symmetry.space_group_name_H-M   'P 1'
#
loop_
_entity.id
_entity.type
_entity.pdbx_description
1 polymer ?
#
loop_
_entity_poly.entity_id
_entity_poly.type
_entity_poly.pdbx_seq_one_letter_code
_entity_poly.pdbx_strand_id
1 'polypeptide(L)'
;MEQKSNVQYRAEKEYKNSREKFFLLLREIISNSIHAVLIRQNKETNFIPQLDLNITFDENQCKIELRDNGEGFTEKNRLYFEELDKKNLEKEQFNFHPLGQGRLAIVYFTDSSEYETVYKDKDGTYQKRTIPYPNTSDGLFNFDEFVEEMPEIKDTYTKLTAYLNKQNTLGRAKTFFYKYPNSKAFKQWFIETFFPFIVTNEQLVVNIIFNGEDVTVKKGNIESETERKPFEINLAEGNKSFMLWLIKKGTQMHGENPVTCFARNLKADLSNGKLSYSIDNNDGYLLYLTSEYFDEHVDTKGEKIEIPIDDILKINKKISEILDIEFSSIIENNQKETKRNLKNFKKKYPSLETFIEDSNIIDDKKIVNEKDIVQSAIDEKSRIEKKFWNQIDREFENEEDKLFSDSEECYKLLNSSLHIYVKHRESVLKRLHMLIQKFDEDGNDKSELESSVHELFIKRGTTLSDSSNINHLHNLWILDDKFTTFSNDFKVKSTKSGQPLSDVYIWADDPEKTKQILILELKSTTNAHNAGNTKEGMIAQVKRYAHDFYKHPHKTLNWTVNTEQVQYTGIILARKSDIDKELTSNSGGYKPIPFLANSYYFEDNFSKDDNPRNKMDIRIELYSFEDIYELASNRNDVFFKLLKKEFDIE
;
A
#
# COMPACT_ATOMS: atom_id res chain seq x y z
N MET A 1 1.55 13.36 64.30
CA MET A 1 0.69 14.09 63.35
C MET A 1 0.61 13.22 62.08
N GLU A 2 -0.49 12.53 61.91
CA GLU A 2 -0.76 11.83 60.66
C GLU A 2 -1.06 12.87 59.59
N GLN A 3 -0.32 12.84 58.53
CA GLN A 3 -0.51 13.72 57.38
C GLN A 3 -1.70 13.19 56.57
N LYS A 4 -2.89 13.77 56.81
CA LYS A 4 -4.10 13.39 56.05
C LYS A 4 -4.03 13.96 54.65
N SER A 5 -4.04 13.10 53.59
CA SER A 5 -4.04 13.53 52.20
C SER A 5 -5.44 13.97 51.76
N ASN A 6 -5.56 15.13 51.09
CA ASN A 6 -6.81 15.58 50.47
C ASN A 6 -7.13 14.73 49.24
N VAL A 7 -8.10 13.83 49.40
CA VAL A 7 -8.49 12.83 48.38
C VAL A 7 -9.11 13.48 47.16
N GLN A 8 -9.90 14.54 47.35
CA GLN A 8 -10.52 15.25 46.25
C GLN A 8 -9.45 15.94 45.36
N TYR A 9 -8.47 16.59 46.00
CA TYR A 9 -7.36 17.18 45.27
C TYR A 9 -6.54 16.13 44.49
N ARG A 10 -6.31 14.97 45.09
CA ARG A 10 -5.62 13.85 44.40
C ARG A 10 -6.46 13.31 43.24
N ALA A 11 -7.77 13.13 43.41
CA ALA A 11 -8.66 12.69 42.35
C ALA A 11 -8.68 13.70 41.17
N GLU A 12 -8.75 15.01 41.46
CA GLU A 12 -8.66 16.04 40.43
C GLU A 12 -7.33 16.03 39.73
N LYS A 13 -6.19 15.92 40.43
CA LYS A 13 -4.86 15.84 39.83
C LYS A 13 -4.73 14.63 38.92
N GLU A 14 -5.26 13.48 39.34
CA GLU A 14 -5.16 12.21 38.59
C GLU A 14 -6.02 12.22 37.32
N TYR A 15 -7.26 12.71 37.42
CA TYR A 15 -8.26 12.60 36.35
C TYR A 15 -8.54 13.92 35.62
N LYS A 16 -7.87 15.04 35.93
CA LYS A 16 -8.09 16.36 35.29
C LYS A 16 -8.03 16.30 33.75
N ASN A 17 -7.08 15.53 33.20
CA ASN A 17 -6.90 15.36 31.77
C ASN A 17 -7.75 14.22 31.17
N SER A 18 -8.59 13.58 31.99
CA SER A 18 -9.41 12.44 31.62
C SER A 18 -10.91 12.74 31.77
N ARG A 19 -11.32 14.03 31.67
CA ARG A 19 -12.72 14.46 31.87
C ARG A 19 -13.72 13.73 30.99
N GLU A 20 -13.35 13.43 29.76
CA GLU A 20 -14.20 12.74 28.77
C GLU A 20 -14.15 11.21 28.92
N LYS A 21 -13.33 10.69 29.82
CA LYS A 21 -13.10 9.27 30.01
C LYS A 21 -13.90 8.66 31.13
N PHE A 22 -15.21 8.91 31.13
CA PHE A 22 -16.15 8.34 32.15
C PHE A 22 -16.07 6.82 32.24
N PHE A 23 -15.70 6.15 31.16
CA PHE A 23 -15.50 4.70 31.16
C PHE A 23 -14.47 4.21 32.18
N LEU A 24 -13.57 5.07 32.66
CA LEU A 24 -12.59 4.73 33.69
C LEU A 24 -13.29 4.42 35.05
N LEU A 25 -14.34 5.17 35.38
CA LEU A 25 -15.14 4.86 36.55
C LEU A 25 -15.73 3.45 36.45
N LEU A 26 -16.44 3.18 35.35
CA LEU A 26 -17.08 1.88 35.15
C LEU A 26 -16.05 0.75 35.15
N ARG A 27 -14.90 0.96 34.47
CA ARG A 27 -13.82 -0.01 34.44
C ARG A 27 -13.30 -0.35 35.84
N GLU A 28 -13.03 0.66 36.66
CA GLU A 28 -12.51 0.47 38.01
C GLU A 28 -13.48 -0.24 38.95
N ILE A 29 -14.75 0.21 38.99
CA ILE A 29 -15.72 -0.42 39.90
C ILE A 29 -16.04 -1.86 39.51
N ILE A 30 -16.20 -2.12 38.20
CA ILE A 30 -16.52 -3.46 37.70
C ILE A 30 -15.31 -4.41 37.88
N SER A 31 -14.08 -3.96 37.57
CA SER A 31 -12.87 -4.77 37.80
C SER A 31 -12.71 -5.14 39.27
N ASN A 32 -12.95 -4.19 40.19
CA ASN A 32 -12.87 -4.48 41.61
C ASN A 32 -13.88 -5.53 42.08
N SER A 33 -15.11 -5.48 41.57
CA SER A 33 -16.13 -6.48 41.83
C SER A 33 -15.81 -7.84 41.22
N ILE A 34 -15.29 -7.88 39.94
CA ILE A 34 -14.82 -9.13 39.33
C ILE A 34 -13.70 -9.74 40.20
N HIS A 35 -12.72 -8.95 40.62
CA HIS A 35 -11.63 -9.45 41.47
C HIS A 35 -12.16 -10.02 42.78
N ALA A 36 -13.13 -9.36 43.45
CA ALA A 36 -13.70 -9.81 44.70
C ALA A 36 -14.38 -11.18 44.58
N VAL A 37 -15.17 -11.39 43.53
CA VAL A 37 -15.88 -12.66 43.32
C VAL A 37 -14.91 -13.80 42.90
N LEU A 38 -13.88 -13.47 42.09
CA LEU A 38 -12.88 -14.49 41.68
C LEU A 38 -11.98 -14.90 42.85
N ILE A 39 -11.62 -13.99 43.76
CA ILE A 39 -10.88 -14.30 44.98
C ILE A 39 -11.71 -15.24 45.87
N ARG A 40 -13.00 -14.98 46.02
CA ARG A 40 -13.91 -15.85 46.76
C ARG A 40 -14.06 -17.23 46.11
N GLN A 41 -14.21 -17.27 44.78
CA GLN A 41 -14.32 -18.51 44.02
C GLN A 41 -13.14 -19.47 44.26
N ASN A 42 -11.93 -18.92 44.38
CA ASN A 42 -10.74 -19.74 44.65
C ASN A 42 -10.69 -20.29 46.08
N LYS A 43 -11.47 -19.72 47.02
CA LYS A 43 -11.53 -20.16 48.40
C LYS A 43 -12.70 -21.11 48.68
N GLU A 44 -13.77 -21.01 47.91
CA GLU A 44 -15.01 -21.75 48.13
C GLU A 44 -15.32 -22.67 46.93
N THR A 45 -15.37 -23.97 47.16
CA THR A 45 -15.82 -24.95 46.19
C THR A 45 -17.32 -24.79 45.89
N ASN A 46 -17.71 -24.85 44.62
CA ASN A 46 -19.07 -24.67 44.12
C ASN A 46 -19.65 -23.24 44.22
N PHE A 47 -18.79 -22.25 44.44
CA PHE A 47 -19.22 -20.86 44.40
C PHE A 47 -19.40 -20.38 42.96
N ILE A 48 -20.52 -19.72 42.67
CA ILE A 48 -20.79 -19.13 41.34
C ILE A 48 -20.55 -17.63 41.44
N PRO A 49 -19.50 -17.08 40.83
CA PRO A 49 -19.22 -15.65 40.85
C PRO A 49 -20.28 -14.88 40.06
N GLN A 50 -20.89 -13.90 40.70
CA GLN A 50 -21.97 -13.11 40.11
C GLN A 50 -21.80 -11.62 40.38
N LEU A 51 -22.04 -10.82 39.33
CA LEU A 51 -22.18 -9.37 39.39
C LEU A 51 -23.54 -8.96 38.83
N ASP A 52 -24.19 -8.00 39.52
CA ASP A 52 -25.43 -7.37 39.08
C ASP A 52 -25.15 -5.88 38.88
N LEU A 53 -25.17 -5.40 37.65
CA LEU A 53 -24.95 -3.99 37.30
C LEU A 53 -26.25 -3.38 36.78
N ASN A 54 -26.75 -2.37 37.51
CA ASN A 54 -27.92 -1.61 37.09
C ASN A 54 -27.53 -0.15 36.85
N ILE A 55 -27.76 0.34 35.62
CA ILE A 55 -27.49 1.73 35.21
C ILE A 55 -28.79 2.35 34.74
N THR A 56 -29.18 3.45 35.41
CA THR A 56 -30.26 4.32 34.95
C THR A 56 -29.66 5.65 34.57
N PHE A 57 -29.83 6.05 33.31
CA PHE A 57 -29.29 7.29 32.77
C PHE A 57 -30.37 8.04 31.99
N ASP A 58 -30.56 9.31 32.35
CA ASP A 58 -31.38 10.27 31.63
C ASP A 58 -30.67 11.64 31.50
N GLU A 59 -31.37 12.65 31.01
CA GLU A 59 -30.80 14.00 30.87
C GLU A 59 -30.50 14.70 32.19
N ASN A 60 -31.11 14.29 33.27
CA ASN A 60 -31.07 14.98 34.56
C ASN A 60 -30.26 14.21 35.61
N GLN A 61 -30.09 12.90 35.45
CA GLN A 61 -29.42 12.06 36.44
C GLN A 61 -28.77 10.82 35.80
N CYS A 62 -27.78 10.32 36.51
CA CYS A 62 -27.25 8.98 36.28
C CYS A 62 -27.10 8.27 37.63
N LYS A 63 -27.69 7.08 37.75
CA LYS A 63 -27.55 6.20 38.90
C LYS A 63 -26.87 4.91 38.47
N ILE A 64 -25.85 4.50 39.21
CA ILE A 64 -25.13 3.25 38.99
C ILE A 64 -25.26 2.42 40.25
N GLU A 65 -25.76 1.20 40.14
CA GLU A 65 -25.78 0.22 41.23
C GLU A 65 -25.00 -1.02 40.73
N LEU A 66 -23.97 -1.36 41.47
CA LEU A 66 -23.15 -2.55 41.19
C LEU A 66 -23.12 -3.41 42.46
N ARG A 67 -23.61 -4.64 42.35
CA ARG A 67 -23.55 -5.63 43.41
C ARG A 67 -22.73 -6.82 42.99
N ASP A 68 -21.85 -7.27 43.88
CA ASP A 68 -21.10 -8.50 43.72
C ASP A 68 -21.33 -9.43 44.90
N ASN A 69 -21.23 -10.73 44.71
CA ASN A 69 -21.31 -11.74 45.75
C ASN A 69 -19.93 -12.17 46.26
N GLY A 70 -18.95 -11.24 46.30
CA GLY A 70 -17.63 -11.45 46.89
C GLY A 70 -17.62 -11.60 48.41
N GLU A 71 -16.44 -11.60 49.02
CA GLU A 71 -16.28 -11.75 50.48
C GLU A 71 -16.76 -10.54 51.29
N GLY A 72 -17.08 -9.44 50.66
CA GLY A 72 -17.42 -8.19 51.30
C GLY A 72 -16.20 -7.44 51.87
N PHE A 73 -16.47 -6.30 52.55
CA PHE A 73 -15.43 -5.54 53.21
C PHE A 73 -15.15 -6.13 54.61
N THR A 74 -14.45 -7.29 54.63
CA THR A 74 -13.86 -7.81 55.86
C THR A 74 -12.93 -6.78 56.48
N GLU A 75 -12.58 -6.91 57.77
CA GLU A 75 -11.62 -5.99 58.41
C GLU A 75 -10.32 -5.82 57.61
N LYS A 76 -9.84 -6.89 57.01
CA LYS A 76 -8.66 -6.87 56.16
C LYS A 76 -8.89 -6.04 54.89
N ASN A 77 -10.01 -6.25 54.20
CA ASN A 77 -10.36 -5.53 52.99
C ASN A 77 -10.64 -4.05 53.26
N ARG A 78 -11.24 -3.74 54.43
CA ARG A 78 -11.46 -2.38 54.92
C ARG A 78 -10.13 -1.62 55.05
N LEU A 79 -9.13 -2.20 55.69
CA LEU A 79 -7.81 -1.59 55.86
C LEU A 79 -7.11 -1.32 54.51
N TYR A 80 -7.28 -2.17 53.53
CA TYR A 80 -6.78 -1.89 52.18
C TYR A 80 -7.56 -0.77 51.49
N PHE A 81 -8.83 -0.61 51.78
CA PHE A 81 -9.65 0.44 51.22
C PHE A 81 -9.40 1.80 51.90
N GLU A 82 -9.07 1.85 53.17
CA GLU A 82 -8.77 3.09 53.90
C GLU A 82 -7.45 3.74 53.48
N GLU A 83 -6.41 2.95 53.26
CA GLU A 83 -5.09 3.47 52.94
C GLU A 83 -4.93 3.62 51.42
N LEU A 84 -4.80 4.89 50.96
CA LEU A 84 -4.46 5.17 49.57
C LEU A 84 -3.07 4.59 49.21
N ASP A 85 -2.93 4.13 47.96
CA ASP A 85 -1.70 3.52 47.42
C ASP A 85 -1.31 2.17 48.06
N LYS A 86 -2.12 1.65 48.96
CA LYS A 86 -1.92 0.33 49.56
C LYS A 86 -2.40 -0.75 48.60
N LYS A 87 -1.46 -1.59 48.23
CA LYS A 87 -1.76 -2.74 47.34
C LYS A 87 -2.40 -3.87 48.12
N ASN A 88 -3.44 -4.45 47.56
CA ASN A 88 -4.04 -5.67 48.14
C ASN A 88 -3.22 -6.89 47.62
N LEU A 89 -2.43 -7.51 48.51
CA LEU A 89 -1.57 -8.64 48.22
C LEU A 89 -2.34 -9.89 47.73
N GLU A 90 -3.61 -10.05 48.14
CA GLU A 90 -4.45 -11.14 47.61
C GLU A 90 -4.72 -10.97 46.11
N LYS A 91 -4.91 -9.72 45.63
CA LYS A 91 -5.07 -9.43 44.20
C LYS A 91 -3.82 -9.73 43.41
N GLU A 92 -2.63 -9.51 44.00
CA GLU A 92 -1.35 -9.82 43.34
C GLU A 92 -1.18 -11.34 43.09
N GLN A 93 -1.66 -12.18 44.00
CA GLN A 93 -1.62 -13.65 43.83
C GLN A 93 -2.42 -14.14 42.61
N PHE A 94 -3.37 -13.35 42.15
CA PHE A 94 -4.19 -13.64 40.97
C PHE A 94 -3.78 -12.82 39.74
N ASN A 95 -2.59 -12.22 39.72
CA ASN A 95 -2.09 -11.35 38.64
C ASN A 95 -3.01 -10.15 38.33
N PHE A 96 -3.75 -9.65 39.32
CA PHE A 96 -4.63 -8.50 39.11
C PHE A 96 -3.95 -7.14 39.27
N HIS A 97 -2.70 -7.08 39.63
CA HIS A 97 -1.83 -5.89 39.75
C HIS A 97 -2.52 -4.64 40.35
N PRO A 98 -3.01 -4.67 41.59
CA PRO A 98 -3.76 -3.56 42.17
C PRO A 98 -2.84 -2.35 42.39
N LEU A 99 -3.28 -1.16 41.97
CA LEU A 99 -2.53 0.08 42.16
C LEU A 99 -2.98 0.86 43.42
N GLY A 100 -4.11 0.47 44.05
CA GLY A 100 -4.66 1.15 45.22
C GLY A 100 -5.25 2.54 44.94
N GLN A 101 -5.38 2.94 43.69
CA GLN A 101 -5.81 4.28 43.26
C GLN A 101 -7.20 4.31 42.62
N GLY A 102 -7.74 3.19 42.16
CA GLY A 102 -9.01 3.10 41.42
C GLY A 102 -10.19 3.76 42.07
N ARG A 103 -10.24 3.77 43.41
CA ARG A 103 -11.29 4.48 44.20
C ARG A 103 -11.29 5.99 43.98
N LEU A 104 -10.18 6.62 43.52
CA LEU A 104 -10.16 8.04 43.18
C LEU A 104 -11.06 8.35 41.98
N ALA A 105 -11.33 7.36 41.10
CA ALA A 105 -12.29 7.52 40.03
C ALA A 105 -13.69 7.80 40.54
N ILE A 106 -14.11 7.12 41.60
CA ILE A 106 -15.42 7.33 42.21
C ILE A 106 -15.53 8.79 42.74
N VAL A 107 -14.50 9.27 43.44
CA VAL A 107 -14.46 10.65 43.94
C VAL A 107 -14.54 11.68 42.85
N TYR A 108 -13.89 11.42 41.72
CA TYR A 108 -13.81 12.38 40.60
C TYR A 108 -15.08 12.38 39.74
N PHE A 109 -15.66 11.21 39.48
CA PHE A 109 -16.73 11.07 38.48
C PHE A 109 -18.14 11.08 39.09
N THR A 110 -18.31 10.92 40.45
CA THR A 110 -19.62 10.89 41.09
C THR A 110 -19.84 12.08 42.00
N ASP A 111 -21.10 12.38 42.32
CA ASP A 111 -21.47 13.41 43.30
C ASP A 111 -21.56 12.83 44.70
N SER A 112 -22.06 11.62 44.79
CA SER A 112 -22.15 10.85 46.04
C SER A 112 -22.14 9.36 45.71
N SER A 113 -21.60 8.58 46.59
CA SER A 113 -21.70 7.12 46.51
C SER A 113 -21.73 6.51 47.91
N GLU A 114 -22.23 5.29 47.98
CA GLU A 114 -22.32 4.52 49.21
C GLU A 114 -22.00 3.05 48.90
N TYR A 115 -21.21 2.45 49.79
CA TYR A 115 -21.01 1.02 49.82
C TYR A 115 -21.86 0.41 50.93
N GLU A 116 -22.68 -0.57 50.61
CA GLU A 116 -23.33 -1.48 51.51
C GLU A 116 -22.67 -2.86 51.35
N THR A 117 -22.17 -3.44 52.40
CA THR A 117 -21.50 -4.73 52.34
C THR A 117 -21.89 -5.63 53.51
N VAL A 118 -22.07 -6.91 53.22
CA VAL A 118 -22.19 -7.97 54.23
C VAL A 118 -20.95 -8.83 54.13
N TYR A 119 -20.31 -9.03 55.23
CA TYR A 119 -19.12 -9.85 55.35
C TYR A 119 -19.19 -10.79 56.54
N LYS A 120 -18.34 -11.80 56.54
CA LYS A 120 -18.21 -12.77 57.62
C LYS A 120 -17.07 -12.34 58.53
N ASP A 121 -17.38 -12.12 59.82
CA ASP A 121 -16.37 -11.79 60.82
C ASP A 121 -15.55 -13.04 61.22
N LYS A 122 -14.48 -12.85 61.99
CA LYS A 122 -13.58 -13.90 62.48
C LYS A 122 -14.29 -15.01 63.24
N ASP A 123 -15.36 -14.64 63.94
CA ASP A 123 -16.19 -15.56 64.72
C ASP A 123 -17.26 -16.30 63.91
N GLY A 124 -17.32 -16.02 62.61
CA GLY A 124 -18.24 -16.64 61.66
C GLY A 124 -19.60 -15.97 61.56
N THR A 125 -19.86 -14.87 62.32
CA THR A 125 -21.08 -14.07 62.30
C THR A 125 -21.11 -13.14 61.09
N TYR A 126 -22.32 -12.93 60.56
CA TYR A 126 -22.49 -11.99 59.42
C TYR A 126 -22.70 -10.57 59.97
N GLN A 127 -21.89 -9.67 59.45
CA GLN A 127 -21.93 -8.24 59.81
C GLN A 127 -22.27 -7.44 58.53
N LYS A 128 -23.16 -6.46 58.65
CA LYS A 128 -23.46 -5.48 57.62
C LYS A 128 -22.73 -4.18 57.94
N ARG A 129 -22.10 -3.62 56.91
CA ARG A 129 -21.39 -2.35 57.02
C ARG A 129 -21.87 -1.42 55.91
N THR A 130 -22.16 -0.15 56.29
CA THR A 130 -22.53 0.91 55.33
C THR A 130 -21.47 2.00 55.37
N ILE A 131 -20.88 2.31 54.24
CA ILE A 131 -19.77 3.25 54.11
C ILE A 131 -20.15 4.32 53.07
N PRO A 132 -20.57 5.53 53.51
CA PRO A 132 -20.72 6.67 52.60
C PRO A 132 -19.37 7.06 51.98
N TYR A 133 -19.31 7.30 50.67
CA TYR A 133 -18.06 7.56 50.00
C TYR A 133 -18.21 8.48 48.77
N PRO A 134 -17.48 9.60 48.65
CA PRO A 134 -16.67 10.22 49.70
C PRO A 134 -17.57 10.98 50.69
N ASN A 135 -17.32 10.83 51.94
CA ASN A 135 -17.97 11.66 52.99
C ASN A 135 -17.05 12.84 53.30
N THR A 136 -17.14 13.93 52.48
CA THR A 136 -16.15 14.99 52.63
C THR A 136 -16.81 16.37 52.55
N SER A 137 -17.13 16.97 53.67
CA SER A 137 -17.20 18.43 53.76
C SER A 137 -15.80 19.06 53.66
N ASP A 138 -14.74 18.35 54.06
CA ASP A 138 -13.37 18.88 54.20
C ASP A 138 -12.31 18.21 53.30
N GLY A 139 -12.72 17.35 52.34
CA GLY A 139 -11.77 16.62 51.46
C GLY A 139 -10.96 15.53 52.18
N LEU A 140 -11.34 15.17 53.39
CA LEU A 140 -10.73 14.11 54.19
C LEU A 140 -11.60 12.86 54.18
N PHE A 141 -10.98 11.68 54.23
CA PHE A 141 -11.71 10.43 54.43
C PHE A 141 -12.19 10.38 55.87
N ASN A 142 -13.50 10.43 56.10
CA ASN A 142 -14.14 9.99 57.33
C ASN A 142 -14.92 8.73 57.01
N PHE A 143 -14.44 7.61 57.51
CA PHE A 143 -15.17 6.36 57.46
C PHE A 143 -16.12 6.34 58.67
N ASP A 144 -17.18 7.14 58.62
CA ASP A 144 -18.34 6.96 59.50
C ASP A 144 -19.07 5.73 58.96
N GLU A 145 -18.74 4.58 59.49
CA GLU A 145 -19.34 3.32 59.12
C GLU A 145 -20.38 2.92 60.22
N PHE A 146 -21.53 2.47 59.76
CA PHE A 146 -22.49 1.78 60.61
C PHE A 146 -22.27 0.27 60.42
N VAL A 147 -22.05 -0.43 61.56
CA VAL A 147 -21.92 -1.89 61.60
C VAL A 147 -23.08 -2.46 62.41
N GLU A 148 -23.80 -3.40 61.79
CA GLU A 148 -24.92 -4.09 62.33
C GLU A 148 -24.76 -5.61 62.27
N GLU A 149 -25.07 -6.36 63.29
CA GLU A 149 -25.15 -7.82 63.22
C GLU A 149 -26.37 -8.26 62.39
N MET A 150 -26.17 -9.18 61.44
CA MET A 150 -27.22 -9.66 60.54
C MET A 150 -27.37 -11.18 60.60
N PRO A 151 -27.93 -11.72 61.69
CA PRO A 151 -28.00 -13.17 61.92
C PRO A 151 -28.89 -13.90 60.92
N GLU A 152 -29.78 -13.21 60.22
CA GLU A 152 -30.66 -13.81 59.20
C GLU A 152 -30.02 -13.93 57.79
N ILE A 153 -28.95 -13.20 57.56
CA ILE A 153 -28.24 -13.24 56.24
C ILE A 153 -27.29 -14.43 56.20
N LYS A 154 -27.32 -15.20 55.13
CA LYS A 154 -26.51 -16.41 54.96
C LYS A 154 -25.46 -16.28 53.86
N ASP A 155 -25.27 -15.10 53.26
CA ASP A 155 -24.32 -14.89 52.18
C ASP A 155 -23.66 -13.50 52.24
N THR A 156 -22.48 -13.38 51.69
CA THR A 156 -21.73 -12.13 51.68
C THR A 156 -21.91 -11.41 50.35
N TYR A 157 -21.84 -10.09 50.34
CA TYR A 157 -21.91 -9.27 49.13
C TYR A 157 -21.33 -7.88 49.38
N THR A 158 -21.01 -7.19 48.25
CA THR A 158 -20.79 -5.74 48.24
C THR A 158 -21.71 -5.10 47.22
N LYS A 159 -22.39 -4.02 47.60
CA LYS A 159 -23.21 -3.19 46.72
C LYS A 159 -22.67 -1.76 46.76
N LEU A 160 -22.29 -1.23 45.62
CA LEU A 160 -21.97 0.19 45.38
C LEU A 160 -23.18 0.84 44.74
N THR A 161 -23.66 1.97 45.35
CA THR A 161 -24.63 2.87 44.71
C THR A 161 -23.97 4.22 44.50
N ALA A 162 -23.97 4.73 43.27
CA ALA A 162 -23.36 6.00 42.91
C ALA A 162 -24.36 6.90 42.17
N TYR A 163 -24.31 8.19 42.45
CA TYR A 163 -25.19 9.21 41.86
C TYR A 163 -24.39 10.32 41.19
N LEU A 164 -24.89 10.73 40.01
CA LEU A 164 -24.35 11.82 39.20
C LEU A 164 -25.51 12.74 38.81
N ASN A 165 -25.71 13.82 39.56
CA ASN A 165 -26.85 14.74 39.39
C ASN A 165 -26.38 16.17 39.13
N LYS A 166 -25.10 16.49 39.40
CA LYS A 166 -24.53 17.82 39.12
C LYS A 166 -24.13 17.95 37.67
N GLN A 167 -24.22 19.15 37.15
CA GLN A 167 -23.91 19.45 35.74
C GLN A 167 -22.55 18.93 35.29
N ASN A 168 -21.52 19.05 36.13
CA ASN A 168 -20.15 18.62 35.75
C ASN A 168 -20.00 17.10 35.70
N THR A 169 -20.52 16.37 36.70
CA THR A 169 -20.41 14.90 36.76
C THR A 169 -21.32 14.24 35.74
N LEU A 170 -22.56 14.71 35.63
CA LEU A 170 -23.50 14.24 34.62
C LEU A 170 -23.02 14.53 33.19
N GLY A 171 -22.41 15.69 32.94
CA GLY A 171 -21.84 16.03 31.66
C GLY A 171 -20.73 15.07 31.19
N ARG A 172 -19.92 14.57 32.15
CA ARG A 172 -18.89 13.54 31.87
C ARG A 172 -19.51 12.20 31.46
N ALA A 173 -20.60 11.81 32.11
CA ALA A 173 -21.33 10.59 31.82
C ALA A 173 -22.06 10.66 30.45
N LYS A 174 -22.64 11.83 30.11
CA LYS A 174 -23.37 12.05 28.86
C LYS A 174 -22.54 11.68 27.62
N THR A 175 -21.29 12.11 27.54
CA THR A 175 -20.41 11.80 26.38
C THR A 175 -20.27 10.29 26.19
N PHE A 176 -20.12 9.53 27.26
CA PHE A 176 -20.03 8.08 27.22
C PHE A 176 -21.36 7.42 26.80
N PHE A 177 -22.47 7.78 27.44
CA PHE A 177 -23.78 7.16 27.18
C PHE A 177 -24.35 7.58 25.82
N TYR A 178 -24.01 8.73 25.27
CA TYR A 178 -24.34 9.05 23.85
C TYR A 178 -23.61 8.16 22.85
N LYS A 179 -22.40 7.71 23.16
CA LYS A 179 -21.68 6.73 22.33
C LYS A 179 -22.29 5.32 22.48
N TYR A 180 -22.84 4.99 23.66
CA TYR A 180 -23.45 3.69 23.95
C TYR A 180 -24.90 3.88 24.42
N PRO A 181 -25.83 4.29 23.54
CA PRO A 181 -27.12 4.83 23.92
C PRO A 181 -28.18 3.79 24.36
N ASN A 182 -27.93 2.52 24.14
CA ASN A 182 -28.86 1.44 24.43
C ASN A 182 -28.16 0.21 25.02
N SER A 183 -28.94 -0.71 25.53
CA SER A 183 -28.50 -1.95 26.17
C SER A 183 -27.58 -2.78 25.30
N LYS A 184 -27.86 -2.88 23.97
CA LYS A 184 -27.04 -3.63 23.00
C LYS A 184 -25.66 -3.00 22.82
N ALA A 185 -25.59 -1.68 22.65
CA ALA A 185 -24.32 -0.96 22.52
C ALA A 185 -23.51 -1.00 23.82
N PHE A 186 -24.18 -0.87 24.98
CA PHE A 186 -23.51 -0.99 26.26
C PHE A 186 -22.97 -2.42 26.50
N LYS A 187 -23.76 -3.46 26.19
CA LYS A 187 -23.30 -4.85 26.22
C LYS A 187 -22.05 -5.08 25.38
N GLN A 188 -22.06 -4.54 24.18
CA GLN A 188 -20.90 -4.65 23.27
C GLN A 188 -19.66 -4.01 23.90
N TRP A 189 -19.79 -2.78 24.45
CA TRP A 189 -18.70 -2.11 25.17
C TRP A 189 -18.19 -2.92 26.35
N PHE A 190 -19.12 -3.50 27.13
CA PHE A 190 -18.77 -4.32 28.28
C PHE A 190 -17.95 -5.55 27.86
N ILE A 191 -18.41 -6.27 26.86
CA ILE A 191 -17.69 -7.44 26.33
C ILE A 191 -16.32 -7.02 25.82
N GLU A 192 -16.23 -5.97 25.01
CA GLU A 192 -14.95 -5.48 24.45
C GLU A 192 -13.97 -5.02 25.53
N THR A 193 -14.45 -4.56 26.67
CA THR A 193 -13.60 -4.08 27.78
C THR A 193 -13.13 -5.20 28.69
N PHE A 194 -14.02 -6.14 29.02
CA PHE A 194 -13.80 -7.19 30.02
C PHE A 194 -13.67 -8.61 29.44
N PHE A 195 -13.42 -8.68 28.12
CA PHE A 195 -13.34 -9.95 27.38
C PHE A 195 -12.46 -11.01 28.06
N PRO A 196 -11.20 -10.73 28.47
CA PRO A 196 -10.37 -11.74 29.10
C PRO A 196 -10.98 -12.34 30.34
N PHE A 197 -11.61 -11.52 31.23
CA PHE A 197 -12.27 -12.01 32.44
C PHE A 197 -13.41 -12.98 32.10
N ILE A 198 -14.19 -12.66 31.07
CA ILE A 198 -15.37 -13.46 30.70
C ILE A 198 -14.95 -14.81 30.10
N VAL A 199 -13.94 -14.82 29.20
CA VAL A 199 -13.55 -16.05 28.52
C VAL A 199 -12.66 -16.99 29.34
N THR A 200 -11.96 -16.45 30.37
CA THR A 200 -11.13 -17.25 31.26
C THR A 200 -11.91 -17.83 32.42
N ASN A 201 -13.09 -17.28 32.78
CA ASN A 201 -13.88 -17.69 33.92
C ASN A 201 -15.23 -18.27 33.49
N GLU A 202 -15.33 -19.58 33.48
CA GLU A 202 -16.51 -20.31 32.96
C GLU A 202 -17.81 -20.03 33.70
N GLN A 203 -17.71 -19.81 35.02
CA GLN A 203 -18.86 -19.66 35.92
C GLN A 203 -19.25 -18.20 36.17
N LEU A 204 -18.45 -17.23 35.68
CA LEU A 204 -18.72 -15.81 35.88
C LEU A 204 -20.02 -15.40 35.18
N VAL A 205 -20.98 -14.89 35.96
CA VAL A 205 -22.25 -14.36 35.47
C VAL A 205 -22.29 -12.85 35.72
N VAL A 206 -22.54 -12.07 34.69
CA VAL A 206 -22.75 -10.63 34.82
C VAL A 206 -24.13 -10.27 34.30
N ASN A 207 -25.02 -9.96 35.20
CA ASN A 207 -26.36 -9.44 34.89
C ASN A 207 -26.24 -7.93 34.68
N ILE A 208 -26.71 -7.43 33.54
CA ILE A 208 -26.66 -6.00 33.25
C ILE A 208 -28.10 -5.53 32.99
N ILE A 209 -28.56 -4.55 33.74
CA ILE A 209 -29.79 -3.81 33.47
C ILE A 209 -29.39 -2.39 33.09
N PHE A 210 -29.75 -1.99 31.87
CA PHE A 210 -29.50 -0.65 31.36
C PHE A 210 -30.82 0.02 30.98
N ASN A 211 -31.19 1.08 31.72
CA ASN A 211 -32.47 1.78 31.57
C ASN A 211 -33.69 0.83 31.57
N GLY A 212 -33.65 -0.19 32.44
CA GLY A 212 -34.73 -1.18 32.56
C GLY A 212 -34.67 -2.37 31.60
N GLU A 213 -33.74 -2.39 30.66
CA GLU A 213 -33.54 -3.53 29.77
C GLU A 213 -32.47 -4.48 30.33
N ASP A 214 -32.80 -5.78 30.41
CA ASP A 214 -31.90 -6.83 30.90
C ASP A 214 -30.98 -7.37 29.78
N VAL A 215 -29.68 -7.41 30.07
CA VAL A 215 -28.65 -7.88 29.12
C VAL A 215 -27.58 -8.72 29.81
N THR A 216 -27.87 -9.96 30.08
CA THR A 216 -26.93 -10.87 30.75
C THR A 216 -25.72 -11.22 29.83
N VAL A 217 -24.54 -11.24 30.44
CA VAL A 217 -23.30 -11.64 29.80
C VAL A 217 -22.74 -12.91 30.45
N LYS A 218 -22.57 -13.97 29.67
CA LYS A 218 -21.99 -15.25 30.14
C LYS A 218 -21.01 -15.74 29.05
N LYS A 219 -20.00 -16.52 29.46
CA LYS A 219 -19.04 -17.15 28.55
C LYS A 219 -19.72 -17.93 27.41
N GLY A 220 -20.70 -18.77 27.70
CA GLY A 220 -21.40 -19.57 26.69
C GLY A 220 -22.05 -18.75 25.54
N ASN A 221 -22.30 -17.44 25.80
CA ASN A 221 -22.79 -16.53 24.75
C ASN A 221 -21.67 -16.04 23.82
N ILE A 222 -20.42 -16.32 24.12
CA ILE A 222 -19.24 -15.84 23.38
C ILE A 222 -18.44 -17.01 22.81
N GLU A 223 -18.44 -18.18 23.43
CA GLU A 223 -17.57 -19.33 23.11
C GLU A 223 -17.90 -20.08 21.84
N SER A 224 -19.16 -20.16 21.41
CA SER A 224 -19.55 -20.89 20.19
C SER A 224 -18.89 -20.31 18.93
N GLU A 225 -18.23 -19.16 19.03
CA GLU A 225 -17.70 -18.38 17.93
C GLU A 225 -16.25 -17.88 18.19
N THR A 226 -15.55 -18.47 19.19
CA THR A 226 -14.20 -18.00 19.57
C THR A 226 -13.15 -19.05 19.32
N GLU A 227 -12.14 -18.71 18.52
CA GLU A 227 -10.93 -19.50 18.31
C GLU A 227 -9.73 -18.92 19.04
N ARG A 228 -8.80 -19.78 19.46
CA ARG A 228 -7.58 -19.42 20.20
C ARG A 228 -6.36 -19.85 19.41
N LYS A 229 -5.42 -18.94 19.18
CA LYS A 229 -4.15 -19.21 18.49
C LYS A 229 -2.99 -18.77 19.40
N PRO A 230 -2.41 -19.70 20.18
CA PRO A 230 -1.21 -19.39 20.96
C PRO A 230 0.01 -19.27 20.05
N PHE A 231 0.91 -18.34 20.35
CA PHE A 231 2.18 -18.21 19.68
C PHE A 231 3.26 -17.62 20.57
N GLU A 232 4.50 -17.88 20.20
CA GLU A 232 5.68 -17.33 20.86
C GLU A 232 6.49 -16.52 19.85
N ILE A 233 7.18 -15.49 20.33
CA ILE A 233 8.02 -14.61 19.52
C ILE A 233 9.20 -14.09 20.34
N ASN A 234 10.36 -14.05 19.71
CA ASN A 234 11.57 -13.50 20.32
C ASN A 234 11.60 -11.97 20.11
N LEU A 235 11.36 -11.25 21.20
CA LEU A 235 11.38 -9.79 21.29
C LEU A 235 12.70 -9.30 21.91
N ALA A 236 12.80 -7.99 22.13
CA ALA A 236 13.99 -7.38 22.72
C ALA A 236 14.34 -7.97 24.09
N GLU A 237 13.35 -8.35 24.90
CA GLU A 237 13.50 -8.91 26.25
C GLU A 237 13.48 -10.44 26.27
N GLY A 238 13.64 -11.12 25.13
CA GLY A 238 13.62 -12.57 25.03
C GLY A 238 12.29 -13.14 24.48
N ASN A 239 12.13 -14.44 24.63
CA ASN A 239 10.95 -15.12 24.11
C ASN A 239 9.70 -14.80 24.96
N LYS A 240 8.65 -14.31 24.33
CA LYS A 240 7.39 -13.91 24.97
C LYS A 240 6.23 -14.67 24.32
N SER A 241 5.28 -15.07 25.16
CA SER A 241 4.07 -15.82 24.75
C SER A 241 2.89 -14.89 24.57
N PHE A 242 2.10 -15.14 23.53
CA PHE A 242 0.90 -14.40 23.19
C PHE A 242 -0.27 -15.33 22.92
N MET A 243 -1.49 -14.85 23.20
CA MET A 243 -2.72 -15.52 22.81
C MET A 243 -3.54 -14.61 21.90
N LEU A 244 -3.69 -15.01 20.64
CA LEU A 244 -4.58 -14.35 19.68
C LEU A 244 -5.95 -15.03 19.72
N TRP A 245 -6.99 -14.21 19.86
CA TRP A 245 -8.38 -14.65 19.90
C TRP A 245 -9.09 -14.14 18.65
N LEU A 246 -9.77 -15.02 17.95
CA LEU A 246 -10.62 -14.73 16.81
C LEU A 246 -12.07 -14.96 17.22
N ILE A 247 -12.86 -13.91 17.23
CA ILE A 247 -14.27 -13.95 17.66
C ILE A 247 -15.13 -13.61 16.47
N LYS A 248 -15.95 -14.57 16.05
CA LYS A 248 -16.87 -14.38 14.92
C LYS A 248 -17.96 -13.38 15.30
N LYS A 249 -18.10 -12.29 14.55
CA LYS A 249 -18.98 -11.16 14.89
C LYS A 249 -20.21 -11.03 13.97
N GLY A 250 -20.20 -11.69 12.82
CA GLY A 250 -21.28 -11.55 11.83
C GLY A 250 -21.33 -10.17 11.12
N THR A 251 -20.34 -9.30 11.35
CA THR A 251 -20.16 -8.04 10.62
C THR A 251 -18.93 -8.15 9.72
N GLN A 252 -19.05 -7.74 8.46
CA GLN A 252 -17.97 -7.82 7.47
C GLN A 252 -16.70 -7.14 7.96
N MET A 253 -15.55 -7.74 7.61
CA MET A 253 -14.22 -7.11 7.70
C MET A 253 -13.89 -6.48 6.36
N HIS A 254 -13.50 -5.21 6.38
CA HIS A 254 -13.07 -4.50 5.17
C HIS A 254 -11.76 -3.76 5.43
N GLY A 255 -10.79 -4.03 4.57
CA GLY A 255 -9.51 -3.34 4.63
C GLY A 255 -8.75 -3.63 5.92
N GLU A 256 -8.27 -2.59 6.59
CA GLU A 256 -7.46 -2.67 7.80
C GLU A 256 -8.33 -2.92 9.05
N ASN A 257 -8.19 -4.07 9.66
CA ASN A 257 -8.95 -4.49 10.84
C ASN A 257 -8.05 -4.42 12.08
N PRO A 258 -8.43 -3.66 13.13
CA PRO A 258 -7.60 -3.49 14.30
C PRO A 258 -7.54 -4.77 15.14
N VAL A 259 -6.36 -5.04 15.71
CA VAL A 259 -6.17 -6.04 16.76
C VAL A 259 -6.20 -5.32 18.11
N THR A 260 -7.22 -5.63 18.91
CA THR A 260 -7.39 -5.02 20.25
C THR A 260 -6.46 -5.71 21.24
N CYS A 261 -5.62 -4.94 21.92
CA CYS A 261 -4.73 -5.45 22.95
C CYS A 261 -5.37 -5.39 24.33
N PHE A 262 -5.03 -6.36 25.16
CA PHE A 262 -5.43 -6.39 26.55
C PHE A 262 -4.19 -6.51 27.43
N ALA A 263 -4.18 -5.70 28.48
CA ALA A 263 -3.20 -5.78 29.54
C ALA A 263 -3.94 -5.82 30.89
N ARG A 264 -3.47 -6.66 31.80
CA ARG A 264 -4.10 -6.89 33.11
C ARG A 264 -5.61 -7.19 33.00
N ASN A 265 -5.96 -7.97 31.98
CA ASN A 265 -7.32 -8.35 31.59
C ASN A 265 -8.25 -7.17 31.19
N LEU A 266 -7.71 -5.99 30.93
CA LEU A 266 -8.43 -4.82 30.46
C LEU A 266 -7.91 -4.34 29.12
N LYS A 267 -8.80 -3.77 28.30
CA LYS A 267 -8.44 -3.17 27.03
C LYS A 267 -7.43 -2.03 27.24
N ALA A 268 -6.33 -2.08 26.50
CA ALA A 268 -5.29 -1.07 26.50
C ALA A 268 -4.78 -0.80 25.09
N ASP A 269 -4.43 0.46 24.82
CA ASP A 269 -3.91 0.89 23.52
C ASP A 269 -2.38 0.89 23.52
N LEU A 270 -1.76 0.59 22.38
CA LEU A 270 -0.33 0.75 22.21
C LEU A 270 0.05 2.23 22.12
N SER A 271 1.09 2.66 22.85
CA SER A 271 1.55 4.05 22.88
C SER A 271 2.20 4.48 21.55
N ASN A 272 2.91 3.57 20.87
CA ASN A 272 3.79 3.85 19.75
C ASN A 272 3.35 3.19 18.44
N GLY A 273 2.07 2.91 18.25
CA GLY A 273 1.59 2.27 17.03
C GLY A 273 0.28 1.54 17.21
N LYS A 274 -0.06 0.70 16.27
CA LYS A 274 -1.25 -0.15 16.31
C LYS A 274 -0.92 -1.52 15.71
N LEU A 275 -1.64 -2.54 16.16
CA LEU A 275 -1.66 -3.84 15.51
C LEU A 275 -2.91 -3.93 14.64
N SER A 276 -2.75 -4.43 13.42
CA SER A 276 -3.85 -4.56 12.48
C SER A 276 -3.60 -5.69 11.48
N TYR A 277 -4.68 -6.17 10.90
CA TYR A 277 -4.64 -7.16 9.83
C TYR A 277 -5.56 -6.74 8.70
N SER A 278 -5.03 -6.72 7.47
CA SER A 278 -5.78 -6.30 6.28
C SER A 278 -6.36 -7.51 5.56
N ILE A 279 -7.69 -7.59 5.50
CA ILE A 279 -8.43 -8.60 4.72
C ILE A 279 -9.86 -8.11 4.47
N ASP A 280 -10.45 -8.52 3.35
CA ASP A 280 -11.89 -8.47 3.14
C ASP A 280 -12.49 -9.85 3.43
N ASN A 281 -13.41 -9.90 4.39
CA ASN A 281 -14.08 -11.12 4.80
C ASN A 281 -15.54 -10.84 5.16
N ASN A 282 -16.44 -11.55 4.51
CA ASN A 282 -17.88 -11.42 4.75
C ASN A 282 -18.31 -11.94 6.13
N ASP A 283 -17.56 -12.89 6.70
CA ASP A 283 -17.89 -13.49 7.99
C ASP A 283 -17.43 -12.68 9.21
N GLY A 284 -16.68 -11.63 9.04
CA GLY A 284 -16.22 -10.69 10.07
C GLY A 284 -15.73 -11.29 11.40
N TYR A 285 -14.54 -10.86 11.83
CA TYR A 285 -13.96 -11.29 13.11
C TYR A 285 -13.51 -10.09 13.94
N LEU A 286 -13.62 -10.19 15.28
CA LEU A 286 -12.87 -9.36 16.20
C LEU A 286 -11.54 -10.06 16.50
N LEU A 287 -10.46 -9.30 16.47
CA LEU A 287 -9.11 -9.80 16.73
C LEU A 287 -8.65 -9.22 18.06
N TYR A 288 -8.41 -10.09 19.04
CA TYR A 288 -7.98 -9.70 20.37
C TYR A 288 -6.65 -10.37 20.70
N LEU A 289 -5.79 -9.65 21.40
CA LEU A 289 -4.46 -10.11 21.78
C LEU A 289 -4.20 -9.92 23.27
N THR A 290 -3.78 -11.00 23.93
CA THR A 290 -3.39 -10.99 25.35
C THR A 290 -1.97 -11.51 25.52
N SER A 291 -1.21 -10.97 26.48
CA SER A 291 0.13 -11.43 26.81
C SER A 291 0.55 -10.90 28.18
N GLU A 292 1.29 -11.67 28.96
CA GLU A 292 1.98 -11.19 30.17
C GLU A 292 2.98 -10.06 29.86
N TYR A 293 3.56 -10.05 28.66
CA TYR A 293 4.43 -8.97 28.20
C TYR A 293 3.70 -7.61 28.19
N PHE A 294 2.43 -7.59 27.82
CA PHE A 294 1.61 -6.39 27.91
C PHE A 294 1.30 -5.99 29.34
N ASP A 295 1.08 -6.96 30.24
CA ASP A 295 0.79 -6.73 31.65
C ASP A 295 1.98 -6.06 32.36
N GLU A 296 3.19 -6.41 31.97
CA GLU A 296 4.44 -5.84 32.50
C GLU A 296 4.69 -4.39 32.00
N HIS A 297 4.22 -4.07 30.79
CA HIS A 297 4.51 -2.80 30.11
C HIS A 297 3.33 -1.83 30.02
N VAL A 298 2.22 -2.11 30.70
CA VAL A 298 1.09 -1.18 30.72
C VAL A 298 1.33 -0.08 31.76
N ASP A 299 0.91 1.15 31.42
CA ASP A 299 0.99 2.31 32.29
C ASP A 299 0.22 2.12 33.62
N THR A 300 0.43 3.01 34.56
CA THR A 300 -0.22 2.95 35.88
C THR A 300 -1.73 3.06 35.80
N LYS A 301 -2.30 3.63 34.74
CA LYS A 301 -3.75 3.74 34.52
C LYS A 301 -4.33 2.52 33.81
N GLY A 302 -3.48 1.62 33.33
CA GLY A 302 -3.92 0.46 32.54
C GLY A 302 -4.50 0.85 31.17
N GLU A 303 -4.12 2.02 30.63
CA GLU A 303 -4.66 2.53 29.37
C GLU A 303 -3.70 2.33 28.19
N LYS A 304 -2.41 2.40 28.46
CA LYS A 304 -1.38 2.41 27.40
C LYS A 304 -0.30 1.37 27.66
N ILE A 305 -0.02 0.58 26.64
CA ILE A 305 1.08 -0.39 26.61
C ILE A 305 2.29 0.30 25.99
N GLU A 306 3.38 0.39 26.74
CA GLU A 306 4.62 1.09 26.36
C GLU A 306 5.71 0.08 25.98
N ILE A 307 5.71 -0.36 24.73
CA ILE A 307 6.70 -1.29 24.18
C ILE A 307 7.42 -0.66 22.96
N PRO A 308 8.62 -1.15 22.60
CA PRO A 308 9.36 -0.68 21.44
C PRO A 308 8.59 -0.87 20.13
N ILE A 309 8.78 0.07 19.19
CA ILE A 309 8.15 -0.01 17.84
C ILE A 309 8.59 -1.27 17.10
N ASP A 310 9.85 -1.67 17.22
CA ASP A 310 10.37 -2.88 16.58
C ASP A 310 9.66 -4.15 17.07
N ASP A 311 9.29 -4.18 18.34
CA ASP A 311 8.53 -5.30 18.90
C ASP A 311 7.08 -5.29 18.38
N ILE A 312 6.47 -4.11 18.25
CA ILE A 312 5.14 -3.98 17.62
C ILE A 312 5.15 -4.52 16.19
N LEU A 313 6.17 -4.15 15.41
CA LEU A 313 6.31 -4.63 14.02
C LEU A 313 6.49 -6.15 13.95
N LYS A 314 7.30 -6.73 14.84
CA LYS A 314 7.47 -8.20 14.92
C LYS A 314 6.18 -8.91 15.30
N ILE A 315 5.48 -8.39 16.31
CA ILE A 315 4.18 -8.93 16.75
C ILE A 315 3.17 -8.87 15.60
N ASN A 316 3.07 -7.72 14.92
CA ASN A 316 2.13 -7.56 13.80
C ASN A 316 2.44 -8.51 12.65
N LYS A 317 3.72 -8.69 12.32
CA LYS A 317 4.17 -9.66 11.32
C LYS A 317 3.74 -11.08 11.68
N LYS A 318 3.96 -11.47 12.96
CA LYS A 318 3.61 -12.83 13.42
C LYS A 318 2.10 -13.07 13.41
N ILE A 319 1.32 -12.07 13.81
CA ILE A 319 -0.14 -12.12 13.70
C ILE A 319 -0.56 -12.30 12.24
N SER A 320 0.05 -11.56 11.31
CA SER A 320 -0.24 -11.69 9.89
C SER A 320 0.05 -13.08 9.35
N GLU A 321 1.19 -13.68 9.71
CA GLU A 321 1.54 -15.05 9.34
C GLU A 321 0.50 -16.07 9.82
N ILE A 322 0.01 -15.93 11.06
CA ILE A 322 -1.00 -16.82 11.63
C ILE A 322 -2.34 -16.67 10.92
N LEU A 323 -2.77 -15.41 10.71
CA LEU A 323 -4.05 -15.11 10.09
C LEU A 323 -4.05 -15.44 8.57
N ASP A 324 -2.91 -15.36 7.90
CA ASP A 324 -2.76 -15.79 6.49
C ASP A 324 -3.03 -17.28 6.32
N ILE A 325 -2.58 -18.07 7.27
CA ILE A 325 -2.86 -19.52 7.28
C ILE A 325 -4.34 -19.76 7.59
N GLU A 326 -4.88 -19.09 8.60
CA GLU A 326 -6.26 -19.26 9.05
C GLU A 326 -7.27 -18.86 7.96
N PHE A 327 -7.01 -17.73 7.30
CA PHE A 327 -7.89 -17.20 6.26
C PHE A 327 -7.44 -17.55 4.83
N SER A 328 -6.59 -18.56 4.66
CA SER A 328 -6.03 -18.95 3.35
C SER A 328 -7.10 -19.16 2.27
N SER A 329 -8.19 -19.85 2.60
CA SER A 329 -9.30 -20.07 1.67
C SER A 329 -10.03 -18.77 1.28
N ILE A 330 -10.14 -17.82 2.20
CA ILE A 330 -10.74 -16.51 1.96
C ILE A 330 -9.82 -15.68 1.07
N ILE A 331 -8.52 -15.67 1.36
CA ILE A 331 -7.50 -14.98 0.55
C ILE A 331 -7.53 -15.51 -0.88
N GLU A 332 -7.55 -16.83 -1.08
CA GLU A 332 -7.64 -17.43 -2.41
C GLU A 332 -8.92 -17.02 -3.16
N ASN A 333 -10.06 -16.95 -2.47
CA ASN A 333 -11.32 -16.50 -3.07
C ASN A 333 -11.26 -15.02 -3.44
N ASN A 334 -10.71 -14.16 -2.57
CA ASN A 334 -10.53 -12.74 -2.84
C ASN A 334 -9.61 -12.52 -4.06
N GLN A 335 -8.52 -13.28 -4.16
CA GLN A 335 -7.63 -13.23 -5.31
C GLN A 335 -8.31 -13.71 -6.61
N LYS A 336 -9.15 -14.75 -6.55
CA LYS A 336 -9.94 -15.21 -7.71
C LYS A 336 -10.92 -14.14 -8.18
N GLU A 337 -11.58 -13.47 -7.25
CA GLU A 337 -12.50 -12.38 -7.56
C GLU A 337 -11.77 -11.16 -8.14
N THR A 338 -10.64 -10.78 -7.55
CA THR A 338 -9.76 -9.73 -8.08
C THR A 338 -9.29 -10.05 -9.50
N LYS A 339 -8.85 -11.29 -9.78
CA LYS A 339 -8.47 -11.73 -11.13
C LYS A 339 -9.62 -11.61 -12.13
N ARG A 340 -10.85 -11.93 -11.70
CA ARG A 340 -12.05 -11.76 -12.52
C ARG A 340 -12.32 -10.28 -12.84
N ASN A 341 -12.21 -9.42 -11.83
CA ASN A 341 -12.39 -7.98 -11.98
C ASN A 341 -11.33 -7.38 -12.89
N LEU A 342 -10.08 -7.81 -12.75
CA LEU A 342 -8.97 -7.41 -13.61
C LEU A 342 -9.18 -7.82 -15.08
N LYS A 343 -9.66 -9.06 -15.31
CA LYS A 343 -10.00 -9.51 -16.66
C LYS A 343 -11.14 -8.68 -17.28
N ASN A 344 -12.15 -8.32 -16.50
CA ASN A 344 -13.24 -7.46 -16.95
C ASN A 344 -12.75 -6.05 -17.27
N PHE A 345 -11.88 -5.49 -16.40
CA PHE A 345 -11.23 -4.20 -16.61
C PHE A 345 -10.45 -4.17 -17.94
N LYS A 346 -9.56 -5.13 -18.18
CA LYS A 346 -8.77 -5.21 -19.43
C LYS A 346 -9.64 -5.27 -20.67
N LYS A 347 -10.78 -5.98 -20.61
CA LYS A 347 -11.72 -6.04 -21.71
C LYS A 347 -12.45 -4.73 -21.95
N LYS A 348 -12.83 -4.01 -20.89
CA LYS A 348 -13.61 -2.77 -21.00
C LYS A 348 -12.75 -1.53 -21.26
N TYR A 349 -11.52 -1.52 -20.72
CA TYR A 349 -10.61 -0.36 -20.75
C TYR A 349 -9.24 -0.71 -21.31
N PRO A 350 -9.12 -1.18 -22.56
CA PRO A 350 -7.83 -1.63 -23.13
C PRO A 350 -6.78 -0.51 -23.15
N SER A 351 -7.20 0.75 -23.27
CA SER A 351 -6.28 1.91 -23.24
C SER A 351 -5.67 2.20 -21.86
N LEU A 352 -6.21 1.62 -20.79
CA LEU A 352 -5.70 1.75 -19.42
C LEU A 352 -4.93 0.51 -18.96
N GLU A 353 -4.98 -0.58 -19.69
CA GLU A 353 -4.34 -1.85 -19.32
C GLU A 353 -2.84 -1.71 -19.06
N THR A 354 -2.15 -0.90 -19.86
CA THR A 354 -0.69 -0.68 -19.77
C THR A 354 -0.23 0.05 -18.50
N PHE A 355 -1.17 0.66 -17.76
CA PHE A 355 -0.87 1.37 -16.51
C PHE A 355 -1.08 0.52 -15.26
N ILE A 356 -1.40 -0.76 -15.43
CA ILE A 356 -1.62 -1.71 -14.33
C ILE A 356 -0.65 -2.87 -14.46
N GLU A 357 0.02 -3.19 -13.34
CA GLU A 357 0.76 -4.43 -13.18
C GLU A 357 -0.08 -5.43 -12.39
N ASP A 358 -0.39 -6.56 -13.00
CA ASP A 358 -1.27 -7.59 -12.45
C ASP A 358 -0.78 -8.10 -11.08
N SER A 359 0.54 -8.24 -10.89
CA SER A 359 1.15 -8.70 -9.65
C SER A 359 0.85 -7.77 -8.47
N ASN A 360 0.87 -6.45 -8.69
CA ASN A 360 0.63 -5.47 -7.64
C ASN A 360 -0.82 -5.45 -7.14
N ILE A 361 -1.75 -5.96 -7.96
CA ILE A 361 -3.17 -6.01 -7.64
C ILE A 361 -3.57 -7.37 -7.04
N ILE A 362 -3.01 -8.47 -7.54
CA ILE A 362 -3.43 -9.83 -7.19
C ILE A 362 -2.88 -10.28 -5.82
N ASP A 363 -1.77 -9.71 -5.36
CA ASP A 363 -1.16 -10.07 -4.07
C ASP A 363 -1.89 -9.46 -2.86
N ASP A 364 -2.91 -8.62 -3.07
CA ASP A 364 -3.69 -8.06 -1.97
C ASP A 364 -4.68 -9.12 -1.42
N LYS A 365 -4.77 -9.18 -0.10
CA LYS A 365 -5.73 -10.01 0.65
C LYS A 365 -7.16 -9.46 0.57
N LYS A 366 -7.31 -8.29 -0.03
CA LYS A 366 -8.59 -7.60 -0.25
C LYS A 366 -9.14 -7.93 -1.63
N ILE A 367 -10.43 -7.74 -1.79
CA ILE A 367 -11.07 -7.77 -3.09
C ILE A 367 -10.86 -6.40 -3.73
N VAL A 368 -10.06 -6.36 -4.80
CA VAL A 368 -9.93 -5.13 -5.59
C VAL A 368 -11.05 -5.12 -6.63
N ASN A 369 -12.00 -4.22 -6.47
CA ASN A 369 -13.12 -4.10 -7.39
C ASN A 369 -12.72 -3.37 -8.68
N GLU A 370 -13.53 -3.51 -9.75
CA GLU A 370 -13.23 -2.90 -11.06
C GLU A 370 -13.07 -1.38 -10.99
N LYS A 371 -13.81 -0.71 -10.10
CA LYS A 371 -13.73 0.76 -9.93
C LYS A 371 -12.38 1.17 -9.37
N ASP A 372 -11.87 0.45 -8.39
CA ASP A 372 -10.57 0.74 -7.77
C ASP A 372 -9.42 0.47 -8.75
N ILE A 373 -9.53 -0.58 -9.58
CA ILE A 373 -8.58 -0.87 -10.65
C ILE A 373 -8.57 0.29 -11.67
N VAL A 374 -9.74 0.76 -12.11
CA VAL A 374 -9.86 1.90 -13.02
C VAL A 374 -9.24 3.14 -12.41
N GLN A 375 -9.51 3.43 -11.14
CA GLN A 375 -8.95 4.62 -10.46
C GLN A 375 -7.43 4.53 -10.37
N SER A 376 -6.88 3.37 -9.97
CA SER A 376 -5.42 3.15 -9.92
C SER A 376 -4.76 3.34 -11.28
N ALA A 377 -5.39 2.84 -12.35
CA ALA A 377 -4.90 3.02 -13.72
C ALA A 377 -4.91 4.48 -14.17
N ILE A 378 -5.96 5.23 -13.82
CA ILE A 378 -6.08 6.67 -14.12
C ILE A 378 -5.05 7.47 -13.34
N ASP A 379 -4.85 7.16 -12.07
CA ASP A 379 -3.88 7.84 -11.22
C ASP A 379 -2.45 7.63 -11.73
N GLU A 380 -2.11 6.40 -12.10
CA GLU A 380 -0.80 6.08 -12.68
C GLU A 380 -0.61 6.75 -14.04
N LYS A 381 -1.62 6.69 -14.93
CA LYS A 381 -1.60 7.42 -16.20
C LYS A 381 -1.37 8.92 -15.98
N SER A 382 -2.11 9.52 -15.06
CA SER A 382 -2.02 10.96 -14.75
C SER A 382 -0.65 11.33 -14.18
N ARG A 383 -0.05 10.45 -13.36
CA ARG A 383 1.30 10.62 -12.82
C ARG A 383 2.34 10.67 -13.95
N ILE A 384 2.27 9.71 -14.86
CA ILE A 384 3.20 9.62 -16.00
C ILE A 384 2.96 10.77 -16.99
N GLU A 385 1.70 11.11 -17.25
CA GLU A 385 1.32 12.24 -18.13
C GLU A 385 1.84 13.57 -17.60
N LYS A 386 1.72 13.84 -16.30
CA LYS A 386 2.30 15.02 -15.66
C LYS A 386 3.83 15.05 -15.78
N LYS A 387 4.49 13.90 -15.65
CA LYS A 387 5.94 13.78 -15.86
C LYS A 387 6.31 14.09 -17.31
N PHE A 388 5.56 13.55 -18.28
CA PHE A 388 5.72 13.83 -19.70
C PHE A 388 5.68 15.33 -20.00
N TRP A 389 4.60 16.02 -19.61
CA TRP A 389 4.45 17.44 -19.89
C TRP A 389 5.50 18.34 -19.21
N ASN A 390 6.00 17.93 -18.04
CA ASN A 390 7.04 18.67 -17.34
C ASN A 390 8.43 18.49 -17.96
N GLN A 391 8.67 17.40 -18.65
CA GLN A 391 10.01 17.02 -19.16
C GLN A 391 10.16 17.19 -20.67
N ILE A 392 9.10 16.96 -21.44
CA ILE A 392 9.20 16.90 -22.91
C ILE A 392 9.77 18.20 -23.53
N ASP A 393 9.44 19.37 -22.99
CA ASP A 393 9.96 20.63 -23.51
C ASP A 393 11.37 20.95 -22.98
N ARG A 394 11.77 20.37 -21.83
CA ARG A 394 13.09 20.55 -21.22
C ARG A 394 14.17 19.65 -21.82
N GLU A 395 13.80 18.53 -22.43
CA GLU A 395 14.72 17.59 -23.10
C GLU A 395 15.49 18.24 -24.25
N PHE A 396 14.98 19.38 -24.77
CA PHE A 396 15.64 20.12 -25.85
C PHE A 396 16.64 21.15 -25.35
N GLU A 397 16.53 21.55 -24.07
CA GLU A 397 17.38 22.60 -23.49
C GLU A 397 18.63 22.02 -22.81
N ASN A 398 18.62 20.72 -22.44
CA ASN A 398 19.69 20.05 -21.73
C ASN A 398 20.21 18.84 -22.52
N GLU A 399 21.53 18.71 -22.62
CA GLU A 399 22.23 17.56 -23.21
C GLU A 399 22.24 16.36 -22.23
N GLU A 400 21.09 15.86 -21.80
CA GLU A 400 21.04 14.68 -20.95
C GLU A 400 21.06 13.40 -21.77
N ASP A 401 21.93 12.45 -21.37
CA ASP A 401 22.12 11.14 -22.03
C ASP A 401 20.91 10.21 -21.99
N LYS A 402 19.90 10.48 -21.14
CA LYS A 402 18.66 9.71 -21.02
C LYS A 402 17.45 10.61 -21.11
N LEU A 403 16.81 10.56 -22.25
CA LEU A 403 15.59 11.31 -22.50
C LEU A 403 14.38 10.56 -21.94
N PHE A 404 13.44 11.29 -21.35
CA PHE A 404 12.16 10.72 -20.94
C PHE A 404 11.37 10.20 -22.15
N SER A 405 11.51 10.83 -23.32
CA SER A 405 10.92 10.37 -24.58
C SER A 405 11.31 8.94 -24.95
N ASP A 406 12.45 8.44 -24.46
CA ASP A 406 12.94 7.08 -24.69
C ASP A 406 12.57 6.12 -23.52
N SER A 407 11.78 6.57 -22.57
CA SER A 407 11.38 5.77 -21.40
C SER A 407 10.20 4.86 -21.70
N GLU A 408 10.14 3.72 -21.01
CA GLU A 408 8.99 2.82 -21.04
C GLU A 408 7.69 3.51 -20.60
N GLU A 409 7.79 4.44 -19.65
CA GLU A 409 6.66 5.24 -19.18
C GLU A 409 6.07 6.10 -20.30
N CYS A 410 6.93 6.74 -21.12
CA CYS A 410 6.48 7.52 -22.27
C CYS A 410 5.76 6.62 -23.29
N TYR A 411 6.26 5.44 -23.57
CA TYR A 411 5.62 4.51 -24.49
C TYR A 411 4.25 4.03 -24.04
N LYS A 412 4.05 3.81 -22.72
CA LYS A 412 2.72 3.52 -22.16
C LYS A 412 1.72 4.63 -22.48
N LEU A 413 2.15 5.90 -22.39
CA LEU A 413 1.31 7.05 -22.76
C LEU A 413 0.99 7.10 -24.25
N LEU A 414 1.99 6.91 -25.11
CA LEU A 414 1.82 6.94 -26.57
C LEU A 414 0.75 5.95 -27.05
N ASN A 415 0.70 4.77 -26.43
CA ASN A 415 -0.32 3.76 -26.73
C ASN A 415 -1.72 4.12 -26.24
N SER A 416 -1.81 5.02 -25.26
CA SER A 416 -3.09 5.37 -24.62
C SER A 416 -3.72 6.64 -25.15
N SER A 417 -2.97 7.50 -25.88
CA SER A 417 -3.42 8.84 -26.26
C SER A 417 -2.83 9.30 -27.58
N LEU A 418 -3.69 9.50 -28.59
CA LEU A 418 -3.29 10.05 -29.89
C LEU A 418 -2.63 11.43 -29.73
N HIS A 419 -3.12 12.25 -28.81
CA HIS A 419 -2.59 13.58 -28.54
C HIS A 419 -1.12 13.50 -28.09
N ILE A 420 -0.82 12.63 -27.12
CA ILE A 420 0.55 12.42 -26.62
C ILE A 420 1.44 11.84 -27.73
N TYR A 421 0.92 10.92 -28.52
CA TYR A 421 1.64 10.35 -29.65
C TYR A 421 2.05 11.42 -30.67
N VAL A 422 1.15 12.32 -31.03
CA VAL A 422 1.44 13.41 -31.98
C VAL A 422 2.44 14.42 -31.37
N LYS A 423 2.32 14.75 -30.10
CA LYS A 423 3.28 15.62 -29.40
C LYS A 423 4.68 14.99 -29.35
N HIS A 424 4.76 13.68 -29.08
CA HIS A 424 6.03 12.95 -29.14
C HIS A 424 6.68 13.06 -30.54
N ARG A 425 5.92 12.84 -31.61
CA ARG A 425 6.44 13.00 -32.98
C ARG A 425 6.96 14.42 -33.24
N GLU A 426 6.24 15.44 -32.80
CA GLU A 426 6.69 16.83 -32.88
C GLU A 426 8.04 17.01 -32.18
N SER A 427 8.18 16.44 -30.98
CA SER A 427 9.41 16.53 -30.20
C SER A 427 10.59 15.83 -30.87
N VAL A 428 10.39 14.63 -31.38
CA VAL A 428 11.42 13.89 -32.13
C VAL A 428 11.89 14.67 -33.36
N LEU A 429 10.97 15.30 -34.09
CA LEU A 429 11.32 16.11 -35.25
C LEU A 429 12.09 17.38 -34.87
N LYS A 430 11.71 18.06 -33.79
CA LYS A 430 12.47 19.21 -33.26
C LYS A 430 13.91 18.80 -32.94
N ARG A 431 14.09 17.66 -32.28
CA ARG A 431 15.43 17.15 -31.97
C ARG A 431 16.24 16.82 -33.22
N LEU A 432 15.63 16.13 -34.20
CA LEU A 432 16.30 15.88 -35.49
C LEU A 432 16.78 17.17 -36.12
N HIS A 433 15.94 18.20 -36.14
CA HIS A 433 16.30 19.50 -36.72
C HIS A 433 17.49 20.14 -35.98
N MET A 434 17.50 20.12 -34.65
CA MET A 434 18.64 20.65 -33.87
C MET A 434 19.94 19.88 -34.14
N LEU A 435 19.88 18.56 -34.28
CA LEU A 435 21.06 17.74 -34.61
C LEU A 435 21.56 18.06 -35.99
N ILE A 436 20.68 18.25 -37.00
CA ILE A 436 21.05 18.65 -38.34
C ILE A 436 21.79 20.00 -38.34
N GLN A 437 21.27 21.00 -37.59
CA GLN A 437 21.93 22.31 -37.48
C GLN A 437 23.32 22.21 -36.83
N LYS A 438 23.47 21.38 -35.79
CA LYS A 438 24.78 21.18 -35.14
C LYS A 438 25.84 20.55 -36.06
N PHE A 439 25.47 19.83 -37.12
CA PHE A 439 26.43 19.32 -38.08
C PHE A 439 27.16 20.41 -38.86
N ASP A 440 26.54 21.56 -39.05
CA ASP A 440 27.08 22.66 -39.81
C ASP A 440 27.94 23.61 -38.98
N GLU A 441 27.91 23.43 -37.62
CA GLU A 441 28.73 24.24 -36.73
C GLU A 441 30.17 23.71 -36.62
N ASP A 442 31.14 24.62 -36.67
CA ASP A 442 32.54 24.30 -36.48
C ASP A 442 32.85 23.94 -35.02
N GLY A 443 33.59 22.86 -34.81
CA GLY A 443 34.04 22.44 -33.47
C GLY A 443 33.27 21.30 -32.85
N ASN A 444 32.13 20.86 -33.40
CA ASN A 444 31.39 19.70 -32.91
C ASN A 444 32.01 18.36 -33.34
N ASP A 445 32.00 17.36 -32.46
CA ASP A 445 32.38 16.00 -32.79
C ASP A 445 31.29 15.34 -33.65
N LYS A 446 31.59 15.22 -34.93
CA LYS A 446 30.67 14.68 -35.93
C LYS A 446 30.34 13.20 -35.72
N SER A 447 31.22 12.46 -35.06
CA SER A 447 30.98 11.04 -34.75
C SER A 447 29.98 10.88 -33.58
N GLU A 448 30.00 11.79 -32.60
CA GLU A 448 29.00 11.85 -31.56
C GLU A 448 27.62 12.25 -32.09
N LEU A 449 27.59 13.23 -33.02
CA LEU A 449 26.36 13.63 -33.68
C LEU A 449 25.77 12.50 -34.55
N GLU A 450 26.60 11.72 -35.26
CA GLU A 450 26.16 10.52 -36.00
C GLU A 450 25.55 9.50 -35.04
N SER A 451 26.19 9.27 -33.90
CA SER A 451 25.67 8.38 -32.87
C SER A 451 24.31 8.90 -32.31
N SER A 452 24.19 10.20 -32.06
CA SER A 452 22.96 10.80 -31.60
C SER A 452 21.81 10.72 -32.59
N VAL A 453 22.10 10.90 -33.90
CA VAL A 453 21.10 10.70 -34.97
C VAL A 453 20.71 9.23 -35.07
N HIS A 454 21.67 8.31 -34.98
CA HIS A 454 21.37 6.89 -35.01
C HIS A 454 20.48 6.48 -33.85
N GLU A 455 20.84 6.91 -32.63
CA GLU A 455 20.03 6.65 -31.40
C GLU A 455 18.62 7.25 -31.50
N LEU A 456 18.45 8.39 -32.20
CA LEU A 456 17.14 8.98 -32.43
C LEU A 456 16.26 8.12 -33.35
N PHE A 457 16.84 7.45 -34.37
CA PHE A 457 16.11 6.55 -35.25
C PHE A 457 15.86 5.20 -34.60
N ILE A 458 16.86 4.62 -33.96
CA ILE A 458 16.81 3.34 -33.28
C ILE A 458 18.03 3.16 -32.37
N LYS A 459 17.82 2.65 -31.18
CA LYS A 459 18.91 2.38 -30.24
C LYS A 459 19.90 1.34 -30.79
N ARG A 460 21.20 1.64 -30.67
CA ARG A 460 22.27 0.75 -31.16
C ARG A 460 22.26 -0.60 -30.46
N GLY A 461 22.45 -1.66 -31.22
CA GLY A 461 22.48 -3.04 -30.72
C GLY A 461 21.11 -3.63 -30.39
N THR A 462 20.01 -2.94 -30.70
CA THR A 462 18.66 -3.44 -30.51
C THR A 462 18.31 -4.44 -31.62
N THR A 463 17.74 -5.58 -31.25
CA THR A 463 17.08 -6.52 -32.15
C THR A 463 15.63 -6.58 -31.78
N LEU A 464 14.77 -6.15 -32.68
CA LEU A 464 13.32 -6.18 -32.48
C LEU A 464 12.81 -7.48 -33.08
N SER A 465 12.69 -8.50 -32.25
CA SER A 465 12.26 -9.85 -32.63
C SER A 465 11.07 -10.39 -31.88
N ASP A 466 10.65 -9.73 -30.77
CA ASP A 466 9.58 -10.22 -29.92
C ASP A 466 8.32 -9.35 -29.98
N SER A 467 7.20 -10.04 -30.15
CA SER A 467 5.88 -9.50 -30.47
C SER A 467 5.19 -8.69 -29.36
N SER A 468 5.73 -8.60 -28.17
CA SER A 468 5.03 -7.99 -27.04
C SER A 468 5.29 -6.51 -26.78
N ASN A 469 6.43 -5.91 -27.27
CA ASN A 469 6.79 -4.54 -26.92
C ASN A 469 7.51 -3.74 -28.04
N ILE A 470 7.36 -4.14 -29.29
CA ILE A 470 8.28 -3.75 -30.36
C ILE A 470 8.00 -2.37 -30.97
N ASN A 471 6.75 -1.93 -30.97
CA ASN A 471 6.33 -0.78 -31.77
C ASN A 471 6.81 0.58 -31.24
N HIS A 472 7.59 0.61 -30.14
CA HIS A 472 7.86 1.84 -29.40
C HIS A 472 9.35 2.17 -29.23
N LEU A 473 10.24 1.28 -29.70
CA LEU A 473 11.67 1.44 -29.47
C LEU A 473 12.43 2.05 -30.67
N HIS A 474 11.72 2.62 -31.61
CA HIS A 474 12.34 3.26 -32.78
C HIS A 474 11.48 4.39 -33.36
N ASN A 475 12.13 5.32 -34.02
CA ASN A 475 11.50 6.41 -34.76
C ASN A 475 11.70 6.25 -36.29
N LEU A 476 11.71 5.04 -36.81
CA LEU A 476 11.88 4.77 -38.25
C LEU A 476 10.73 5.33 -39.10
N TRP A 477 9.62 5.73 -38.48
CA TRP A 477 8.54 6.50 -39.10
C TRP A 477 9.05 7.83 -39.69
N ILE A 478 10.18 8.35 -39.23
CA ILE A 478 10.82 9.53 -39.80
C ILE A 478 11.13 9.27 -41.30
N LEU A 479 11.58 8.08 -41.66
CA LEU A 479 11.80 7.68 -43.04
C LEU A 479 10.48 7.54 -43.79
N ASP A 480 9.59 6.72 -43.29
CA ASP A 480 8.30 6.44 -43.89
C ASP A 480 7.33 5.90 -42.85
N ASP A 481 6.05 6.33 -42.88
CA ASP A 481 5.03 5.86 -41.98
C ASP A 481 4.74 4.35 -42.07
N LYS A 482 5.10 3.69 -43.20
CA LYS A 482 5.06 2.22 -43.28
C LYS A 482 5.90 1.53 -42.19
N PHE A 483 6.87 2.22 -41.59
CA PHE A 483 7.70 1.73 -40.49
C PHE A 483 7.14 2.04 -39.12
N THR A 484 5.98 2.72 -39.00
CA THR A 484 5.28 2.91 -37.68
C THR A 484 4.59 1.67 -37.22
N THR A 485 4.02 0.93 -38.14
CA THR A 485 3.25 -0.28 -37.86
C THR A 485 4.04 -1.49 -38.28
N PHE A 486 5.11 -1.80 -37.57
CA PHE A 486 5.60 -3.15 -37.63
C PHE A 486 4.55 -4.04 -36.99
N SER A 487 3.67 -4.57 -37.83
CA SER A 487 2.92 -5.76 -37.48
C SER A 487 3.95 -6.86 -37.13
N ASN A 488 3.50 -7.94 -36.53
CA ASN A 488 4.35 -9.13 -36.27
C ASN A 488 5.14 -9.67 -37.48
N ASP A 489 5.01 -9.01 -38.60
CA ASP A 489 5.56 -9.45 -39.90
C ASP A 489 6.93 -8.85 -40.22
N PHE A 490 7.44 -7.87 -39.46
CA PHE A 490 8.73 -7.24 -39.71
C PHE A 490 9.68 -7.32 -38.52
N LYS A 491 10.96 -7.52 -38.82
CA LYS A 491 12.03 -7.45 -37.81
C LYS A 491 13.01 -6.34 -38.16
N VAL A 492 13.59 -5.76 -37.12
CA VAL A 492 14.61 -4.74 -37.23
C VAL A 492 15.80 -5.14 -36.37
N LYS A 493 16.98 -5.00 -36.89
CA LYS A 493 18.24 -5.18 -36.15
C LYS A 493 19.13 -3.98 -36.34
N SER A 494 19.40 -3.27 -35.26
CA SER A 494 20.44 -2.26 -35.18
C SER A 494 21.75 -2.88 -34.71
N THR A 495 22.85 -2.51 -35.35
CA THR A 495 24.17 -3.04 -35.01
C THR A 495 24.83 -2.24 -33.88
N LYS A 496 25.76 -2.87 -33.17
CA LYS A 496 26.60 -2.20 -32.19
C LYS A 496 27.67 -1.35 -32.88
N SER A 497 28.03 -0.23 -32.28
CA SER A 497 29.13 0.61 -32.79
C SER A 497 30.42 -0.20 -33.00
N GLY A 498 31.15 0.08 -34.10
CA GLY A 498 32.42 -0.55 -34.41
C GLY A 498 32.34 -1.94 -35.06
N GLN A 499 31.15 -2.43 -35.40
CA GLN A 499 31.01 -3.66 -36.16
C GLN A 499 31.03 -3.38 -37.68
N PRO A 500 31.60 -4.28 -38.51
CA PRO A 500 31.65 -4.12 -39.96
C PRO A 500 30.31 -4.51 -40.61
N LEU A 501 29.22 -4.01 -40.11
CA LEU A 501 27.86 -4.26 -40.58
C LEU A 501 27.14 -2.93 -40.72
N SER A 502 26.07 -2.89 -41.56
CA SER A 502 25.22 -1.71 -41.69
C SER A 502 24.59 -1.31 -40.35
N ASP A 503 24.25 -0.03 -40.20
CA ASP A 503 23.64 0.50 -39.00
C ASP A 503 22.32 -0.21 -38.68
N VAL A 504 21.45 -0.42 -39.68
CA VAL A 504 20.14 -1.06 -39.46
C VAL A 504 19.79 -1.98 -40.64
N TYR A 505 19.25 -3.16 -40.33
CA TYR A 505 18.61 -4.06 -41.26
C TYR A 505 17.12 -4.21 -40.92
N ILE A 506 16.27 -4.18 -41.97
CA ILE A 506 14.83 -4.37 -41.86
C ILE A 506 14.39 -5.48 -42.82
N TRP A 507 13.63 -6.46 -42.34
CA TRP A 507 13.14 -7.59 -43.15
C TRP A 507 11.80 -8.14 -42.61
N ALA A 508 11.10 -8.97 -43.40
CA ALA A 508 9.92 -9.67 -42.92
C ALA A 508 10.30 -10.78 -41.91
N ASP A 509 9.44 -11.04 -40.91
CA ASP A 509 9.67 -12.06 -39.88
C ASP A 509 9.53 -13.50 -40.39
N ASP A 510 8.89 -13.69 -41.52
CA ASP A 510 8.68 -15.00 -42.15
C ASP A 510 9.66 -15.18 -43.33
N PRO A 511 10.50 -16.22 -43.32
CA PRO A 511 11.46 -16.49 -44.44
C PRO A 511 10.78 -16.62 -45.80
N GLU A 512 9.55 -17.17 -45.84
CA GLU A 512 8.80 -17.30 -47.10
C GLU A 512 8.22 -15.96 -47.56
N LYS A 513 7.97 -15.05 -46.67
CA LYS A 513 7.47 -13.70 -46.95
C LYS A 513 8.57 -12.67 -47.16
N THR A 514 9.81 -13.00 -46.81
CA THR A 514 10.94 -12.08 -47.00
C THR A 514 11.22 -11.91 -48.47
N LYS A 515 10.62 -10.90 -49.06
CA LYS A 515 10.80 -10.52 -50.46
C LYS A 515 11.70 -9.31 -50.64
N GLN A 516 11.99 -8.58 -49.56
CA GLN A 516 12.81 -7.38 -49.57
C GLN A 516 13.66 -7.32 -48.29
N ILE A 517 14.91 -6.96 -48.47
CA ILE A 517 15.83 -6.58 -47.39
C ILE A 517 16.17 -5.11 -47.56
N LEU A 518 15.94 -4.35 -46.51
CA LEU A 518 16.27 -2.94 -46.46
C LEU A 518 17.52 -2.77 -45.59
N ILE A 519 18.52 -2.09 -46.13
CA ILE A 519 19.82 -1.81 -45.52
C ILE A 519 19.90 -0.30 -45.33
N LEU A 520 19.88 0.15 -44.08
CA LEU A 520 19.94 1.56 -43.72
C LEU A 520 21.32 1.91 -43.17
N GLU A 521 21.91 2.94 -43.71
CA GLU A 521 23.21 3.48 -43.32
C GLU A 521 23.12 4.98 -43.04
N LEU A 522 23.62 5.40 -41.88
CA LEU A 522 23.62 6.79 -41.43
C LEU A 522 25.04 7.36 -41.56
N LYS A 523 25.19 8.51 -42.20
CA LYS A 523 26.49 9.16 -42.39
C LYS A 523 26.43 10.63 -42.01
N SER A 524 27.31 11.04 -41.14
CA SER A 524 27.36 12.42 -40.62
C SER A 524 28.67 13.14 -40.91
N THR A 525 29.67 12.46 -41.42
CA THR A 525 31.05 12.98 -41.46
C THR A 525 31.56 13.30 -42.87
N THR A 526 32.36 14.37 -42.95
CA THR A 526 33.25 14.68 -44.07
C THR A 526 34.27 13.57 -44.40
N ASN A 527 34.41 12.60 -43.48
CA ASN A 527 35.26 11.41 -43.63
C ASN A 527 34.47 10.17 -44.06
N ALA A 528 33.47 10.34 -44.91
CA ALA A 528 32.80 9.23 -45.60
C ALA A 528 33.79 8.27 -46.32
N HIS A 529 35.05 8.66 -46.37
CA HIS A 529 36.18 7.92 -46.98
C HIS A 529 37.06 7.15 -45.97
N ASN A 530 36.77 7.18 -44.65
CA ASN A 530 37.66 6.62 -43.62
C ASN A 530 37.03 5.56 -42.73
N ALA A 531 36.17 4.69 -43.24
CA ALA A 531 35.85 3.45 -42.54
C ALA A 531 36.95 2.43 -42.79
N GLY A 532 37.99 2.43 -41.94
CA GLY A 532 39.06 1.46 -41.93
C GLY A 532 39.91 1.45 -43.22
N ASN A 533 41.07 2.02 -43.23
CA ASN A 533 42.18 1.97 -44.21
C ASN A 533 41.87 1.91 -45.72
N THR A 534 40.62 1.92 -46.15
CA THR A 534 40.15 1.96 -47.54
C THR A 534 39.22 3.15 -47.73
N LYS A 535 39.52 3.99 -48.73
CA LYS A 535 38.65 5.10 -49.18
C LYS A 535 37.43 4.52 -49.89
N GLU A 536 36.46 3.99 -49.14
CA GLU A 536 35.23 3.42 -49.69
C GLU A 536 34.12 4.48 -49.63
N GLY A 537 33.47 4.80 -50.73
CA GLY A 537 32.31 5.68 -50.78
C GLY A 537 31.08 5.06 -50.11
N MET A 538 30.09 5.88 -49.75
CA MET A 538 28.86 5.45 -49.06
C MET A 538 28.12 4.36 -49.85
N ILE A 539 28.03 4.50 -51.12
CA ILE A 539 27.39 3.55 -52.06
C ILE A 539 28.11 2.20 -52.06
N ALA A 540 29.46 2.24 -52.21
CA ALA A 540 30.26 1.03 -52.20
C ALA A 540 30.14 0.28 -50.87
N GLN A 541 30.02 0.99 -49.77
CA GLN A 541 29.80 0.43 -48.44
C GLN A 541 28.48 -0.32 -48.37
N VAL A 542 27.37 0.29 -48.81
CA VAL A 542 26.05 -0.37 -48.81
C VAL A 542 26.04 -1.60 -49.73
N LYS A 543 26.70 -1.53 -50.90
CA LYS A 543 26.88 -2.69 -51.81
C LYS A 543 27.66 -3.82 -51.12
N ARG A 544 28.68 -3.50 -50.34
CA ARG A 544 29.43 -4.48 -49.55
C ARG A 544 28.55 -5.13 -48.50
N TYR A 545 27.71 -4.35 -47.78
CA TYR A 545 26.78 -4.91 -46.84
C TYR A 545 25.73 -5.81 -47.48
N ALA A 546 25.24 -5.46 -48.66
CA ALA A 546 24.33 -6.31 -49.41
C ALA A 546 25.00 -7.63 -49.81
N HIS A 547 26.26 -7.56 -50.29
CA HIS A 547 27.07 -8.73 -50.61
C HIS A 547 27.31 -9.63 -49.37
N ASP A 548 27.67 -9.04 -48.22
CA ASP A 548 27.92 -9.78 -47.00
C ASP A 548 26.63 -10.44 -46.50
N PHE A 549 25.49 -9.76 -46.62
CA PHE A 549 24.19 -10.34 -46.30
C PHE A 549 23.84 -11.49 -47.25
N TYR A 550 24.05 -11.32 -48.55
CA TYR A 550 23.79 -12.34 -49.53
C TYR A 550 24.59 -13.62 -49.25
N LYS A 551 25.87 -13.50 -48.92
CA LYS A 551 26.75 -14.63 -48.58
C LYS A 551 26.45 -15.25 -47.20
N HIS A 552 26.07 -14.46 -46.27
CA HIS A 552 25.97 -14.87 -44.86
C HIS A 552 24.69 -14.36 -44.16
N PRO A 553 23.48 -14.63 -44.70
CA PRO A 553 22.23 -14.12 -44.13
C PRO A 553 22.03 -14.56 -42.69
N HIS A 554 22.50 -15.76 -42.29
CA HIS A 554 22.42 -16.28 -40.93
C HIS A 554 23.22 -15.48 -39.88
N LYS A 555 24.19 -14.66 -40.30
CA LYS A 555 24.90 -13.76 -39.37
C LYS A 555 24.03 -12.57 -38.95
N THR A 556 23.08 -12.18 -39.79
CA THR A 556 22.18 -11.06 -39.58
C THR A 556 20.80 -11.54 -39.10
N LEU A 557 20.29 -12.58 -39.79
CA LEU A 557 19.01 -13.22 -39.46
C LEU A 557 19.28 -14.54 -38.76
N ASN A 558 18.46 -14.91 -37.85
CA ASN A 558 18.57 -16.17 -37.10
C ASN A 558 18.01 -17.38 -37.90
N TRP A 559 17.69 -17.22 -39.15
CA TRP A 559 17.22 -18.27 -40.06
C TRP A 559 17.79 -18.14 -41.46
N THR A 560 17.57 -19.16 -42.29
CA THR A 560 18.01 -19.19 -43.68
C THR A 560 16.97 -18.51 -44.55
N VAL A 561 17.38 -17.54 -45.35
CA VAL A 561 16.56 -16.84 -46.36
C VAL A 561 17.09 -17.21 -47.74
N ASN A 562 16.19 -17.37 -48.73
CA ASN A 562 16.59 -17.52 -50.12
C ASN A 562 17.04 -16.18 -50.70
N THR A 563 18.31 -15.89 -50.56
CA THR A 563 18.93 -14.61 -50.96
C THR A 563 18.85 -14.30 -52.45
N GLU A 564 18.61 -15.30 -53.29
CA GLU A 564 18.39 -15.14 -54.73
C GLU A 564 17.03 -14.53 -55.09
N GLN A 565 16.05 -14.70 -54.23
CA GLN A 565 14.68 -14.23 -54.44
C GLN A 565 14.33 -12.95 -53.71
N VAL A 566 15.30 -12.36 -53.04
CA VAL A 566 15.12 -11.15 -52.25
C VAL A 566 15.49 -9.92 -53.04
N GLN A 567 14.67 -8.88 -53.04
CA GLN A 567 15.00 -7.56 -53.54
C GLN A 567 15.83 -6.80 -52.49
N TYR A 568 16.97 -6.24 -52.94
CA TYR A 568 17.85 -5.44 -52.08
C TYR A 568 17.58 -3.96 -52.26
N THR A 569 17.39 -3.25 -51.15
CA THR A 569 17.25 -1.79 -51.14
C THR A 569 18.20 -1.22 -50.08
N GLY A 570 19.10 -0.33 -50.52
CA GLY A 570 19.95 0.44 -49.61
C GLY A 570 19.37 1.84 -49.42
N ILE A 571 19.27 2.29 -48.21
CA ILE A 571 18.93 3.68 -47.86
C ILE A 571 20.14 4.29 -47.19
N ILE A 572 20.59 5.41 -47.68
CA ILE A 572 21.69 6.18 -47.10
C ILE A 572 21.13 7.53 -46.65
N LEU A 573 21.31 7.85 -45.40
CA LEU A 573 21.02 9.16 -44.84
C LEU A 573 22.33 9.90 -44.59
N ALA A 574 22.49 11.05 -45.22
CA ALA A 574 23.71 11.83 -45.11
C ALA A 574 23.39 13.33 -45.17
N ARG A 575 24.36 14.17 -44.91
CA ARG A 575 24.24 15.61 -45.16
C ARG A 575 24.23 15.87 -46.64
N LYS A 576 23.54 16.91 -47.06
CA LYS A 576 23.56 17.38 -48.45
C LYS A 576 25.00 17.48 -49.02
N SER A 577 25.92 18.10 -48.27
CA SER A 577 27.31 18.32 -48.69
C SER A 577 28.07 17.01 -48.94
N ASP A 578 27.72 15.93 -48.23
CA ASP A 578 28.36 14.63 -48.40
C ASP A 578 27.73 13.85 -49.59
N ILE A 579 26.42 14.00 -49.79
CA ILE A 579 25.73 13.51 -50.98
C ILE A 579 26.31 14.16 -52.26
N ASP A 580 26.49 15.48 -52.28
CA ASP A 580 27.07 16.22 -53.41
C ASP A 580 28.49 15.72 -53.77
N LYS A 581 29.29 15.40 -52.75
CA LYS A 581 30.64 14.76 -52.99
C LYS A 581 30.54 13.36 -53.55
N GLU A 582 29.61 12.54 -53.03
CA GLU A 582 29.39 11.18 -53.55
C GLU A 582 28.95 11.20 -55.02
N LEU A 583 27.99 12.09 -55.34
CA LEU A 583 27.50 12.29 -56.71
C LEU A 583 28.62 12.75 -57.68
N THR A 584 29.52 13.61 -57.20
CA THR A 584 30.64 14.11 -57.99
C THR A 584 31.71 13.03 -58.25
N SER A 585 31.89 12.13 -57.28
CA SER A 585 32.91 11.06 -57.33
C SER A 585 32.49 9.86 -58.17
N ASN A 586 31.21 9.64 -58.36
CA ASN A 586 30.62 8.51 -59.07
C ASN A 586 29.91 8.98 -60.34
N SER A 587 30.49 8.69 -61.49
CA SER A 587 30.07 9.22 -62.78
C SER A 587 28.84 8.55 -63.40
N GLY A 588 27.62 8.79 -62.82
CA GLY A 588 26.45 8.62 -63.67
C GLY A 588 25.31 7.73 -63.10
N GLY A 589 24.11 8.00 -63.56
CA GLY A 589 22.93 7.17 -63.38
C GLY A 589 21.99 7.62 -62.23
N TYR A 590 22.34 8.67 -61.48
CA TYR A 590 21.51 9.21 -60.43
C TYR A 590 20.27 9.91 -60.99
N LYS A 591 19.15 9.57 -60.43
CA LYS A 591 17.86 10.22 -60.69
C LYS A 591 17.38 10.90 -59.41
N PRO A 592 16.90 12.15 -59.50
CA PRO A 592 16.35 12.81 -58.33
C PRO A 592 15.10 12.07 -57.83
N ILE A 593 14.96 11.99 -56.50
CA ILE A 593 13.71 11.51 -55.92
C ILE A 593 12.65 12.61 -56.10
N PRO A 594 11.49 12.30 -56.67
CA PRO A 594 10.45 13.31 -56.88
C PRO A 594 10.08 14.08 -55.61
N PHE A 595 9.92 15.41 -55.77
CA PHE A 595 9.57 16.34 -54.70
C PHE A 595 10.62 16.57 -53.61
N LEU A 596 11.85 16.06 -53.76
CA LEU A 596 12.97 16.29 -52.86
C LEU A 596 14.11 17.03 -53.58
N ALA A 597 14.70 18.01 -52.89
CA ALA A 597 15.70 18.87 -53.48
C ALA A 597 17.11 18.27 -53.51
N ASN A 598 17.45 17.45 -52.51
CA ASN A 598 18.82 16.96 -52.30
C ASN A 598 18.89 15.46 -52.11
N SER A 599 17.92 14.72 -52.66
CA SER A 599 17.82 13.27 -52.52
C SER A 599 17.73 12.59 -53.90
N TYR A 600 18.39 11.46 -54.01
CA TYR A 600 18.60 10.78 -55.28
C TYR A 600 18.42 9.28 -55.15
N TYR A 601 18.11 8.59 -56.22
CA TYR A 601 18.13 7.15 -56.27
C TYR A 601 18.85 6.68 -57.55
N PHE A 602 19.32 5.46 -57.50
CA PHE A 602 19.84 4.77 -58.69
C PHE A 602 19.72 3.27 -58.53
N GLU A 603 19.73 2.59 -59.65
CA GLU A 603 19.72 1.16 -59.72
C GLU A 603 21.12 0.70 -60.08
N ASP A 604 21.66 -0.19 -59.29
CA ASP A 604 23.01 -0.72 -59.46
C ASP A 604 23.01 -2.22 -59.13
N ASN A 605 24.17 -2.80 -59.07
CA ASN A 605 24.34 -4.20 -58.74
C ASN A 605 25.55 -4.43 -57.86
N PHE A 606 25.55 -5.55 -57.14
CA PHE A 606 26.68 -6.02 -56.37
C PHE A 606 27.05 -7.44 -56.82
N SER A 607 28.31 -7.84 -56.62
CA SER A 607 28.79 -9.18 -56.98
C SER A 607 28.22 -10.22 -55.98
N LYS A 608 27.72 -11.35 -56.49
CA LYS A 608 27.25 -12.48 -55.68
C LYS A 608 28.40 -13.30 -55.09
N ASP A 609 29.50 -13.38 -55.84
CA ASP A 609 30.70 -14.15 -55.50
C ASP A 609 31.96 -13.42 -56.03
N ASP A 610 33.08 -14.10 -56.09
CA ASP A 610 34.31 -13.52 -56.58
C ASP A 610 34.34 -13.36 -58.12
N ASN A 611 33.27 -13.79 -58.81
CA ASN A 611 33.15 -13.60 -60.29
C ASN A 611 32.37 -12.28 -60.56
N PRO A 612 32.98 -11.26 -61.11
CA PRO A 612 32.37 -9.97 -61.44
C PRO A 612 31.17 -10.03 -62.36
N ARG A 613 31.02 -11.15 -63.12
CA ARG A 613 29.87 -11.35 -64.01
C ARG A 613 28.62 -11.87 -63.32
N ASN A 614 28.74 -12.41 -62.11
CA ASN A 614 27.62 -12.92 -61.36
C ASN A 614 27.08 -11.82 -60.38
N LYS A 615 26.04 -11.10 -60.81
CA LYS A 615 25.58 -9.89 -60.16
C LYS A 615 24.17 -10.04 -59.68
N MET A 616 23.85 -9.27 -58.64
CA MET A 616 22.53 -9.09 -58.08
C MET A 616 22.16 -7.61 -58.07
N ASP A 617 20.94 -7.30 -58.48
CA ASP A 617 20.45 -5.92 -58.51
C ASP A 617 20.19 -5.38 -57.11
N ILE A 618 20.49 -4.09 -56.93
CA ILE A 618 20.23 -3.32 -55.73
C ILE A 618 19.74 -1.93 -56.11
N ARG A 619 18.66 -1.50 -55.49
CA ARG A 619 18.21 -0.11 -55.53
C ARG A 619 18.83 0.64 -54.35
N ILE A 620 19.48 1.77 -54.62
CA ILE A 620 20.09 2.62 -53.59
C ILE A 620 19.43 3.99 -53.64
N GLU A 621 18.96 4.45 -52.48
CA GLU A 621 18.32 5.73 -52.23
C GLU A 621 19.21 6.55 -51.30
N LEU A 622 19.57 7.76 -51.71
CA LEU A 622 20.34 8.72 -50.92
C LEU A 622 19.40 9.84 -50.50
N TYR A 623 19.18 9.97 -49.23
CA TYR A 623 18.37 11.07 -48.66
C TYR A 623 19.25 12.03 -47.88
N SER A 624 19.04 13.35 -48.09
CA SER A 624 19.62 14.31 -47.16
C SER A 624 18.84 14.31 -45.87
N PHE A 625 19.50 14.59 -44.74
CA PHE A 625 18.82 14.74 -43.47
C PHE A 625 17.78 15.86 -43.52
N GLU A 626 18.07 16.93 -44.26
CA GLU A 626 17.18 18.06 -44.47
C GLU A 626 15.88 17.63 -45.17
N ASP A 627 16.01 16.88 -46.27
CA ASP A 627 14.85 16.38 -47.04
C ASP A 627 14.01 15.39 -46.22
N ILE A 628 14.63 14.51 -45.43
CA ILE A 628 13.94 13.57 -44.58
C ILE A 628 13.17 14.31 -43.44
N TYR A 629 13.81 15.32 -42.83
CA TYR A 629 13.15 16.17 -41.86
C TYR A 629 11.93 16.88 -42.47
N GLU A 630 12.07 17.47 -43.63
CA GLU A 630 10.99 18.14 -44.35
C GLU A 630 9.84 17.19 -44.70
N LEU A 631 10.14 16.03 -45.23
CA LEU A 631 9.14 14.99 -45.52
C LEU A 631 8.39 14.56 -44.29
N ALA A 632 9.11 14.24 -43.21
CA ALA A 632 8.49 13.80 -41.95
C ALA A 632 7.67 14.91 -41.32
N SER A 633 8.14 16.16 -41.36
CA SER A 633 7.42 17.32 -40.87
C SER A 633 6.12 17.56 -41.62
N ASN A 634 6.19 17.55 -42.98
CA ASN A 634 5.02 17.76 -43.84
C ASN A 634 3.95 16.66 -43.65
N ARG A 635 4.35 15.41 -43.50
CA ARG A 635 3.41 14.31 -43.17
C ARG A 635 2.69 14.49 -41.86
N ASN A 636 3.34 15.06 -40.87
CA ASN A 636 2.77 15.25 -39.52
C ASN A 636 2.12 16.62 -39.31
N ASP A 637 2.32 17.58 -40.24
CA ASP A 637 1.86 18.97 -40.09
C ASP A 637 0.34 19.10 -39.90
N VAL A 638 -0.44 18.26 -40.56
CA VAL A 638 -1.89 18.22 -40.39
C VAL A 638 -2.29 17.92 -38.93
N PHE A 639 -1.62 16.92 -38.34
CA PHE A 639 -1.87 16.54 -36.94
C PHE A 639 -1.40 17.61 -35.96
N PHE A 640 -0.25 18.22 -36.22
CA PHE A 640 0.28 19.31 -35.39
C PHE A 640 -0.63 20.54 -35.43
N LYS A 641 -1.17 20.90 -36.60
CA LYS A 641 -2.13 22.00 -36.75
C LYS A 641 -3.47 21.71 -36.07
N LEU A 642 -3.98 20.48 -36.14
CA LEU A 642 -5.20 20.08 -35.46
C LEU A 642 -5.03 20.18 -33.96
N LEU A 643 -3.92 19.69 -33.39
CA LEU A 643 -3.64 19.78 -31.98
C LEU A 643 -3.56 21.23 -31.47
N LYS A 644 -2.82 22.11 -32.20
CA LYS A 644 -2.71 23.53 -31.83
C LYS A 644 -4.06 24.23 -31.84
N LYS A 645 -4.92 23.89 -32.79
CA LYS A 645 -6.24 24.49 -32.92
C LYS A 645 -7.23 24.03 -31.85
N GLU A 646 -7.14 22.78 -31.42
CA GLU A 646 -8.03 22.20 -30.38
C GLU A 646 -7.73 22.71 -28.99
N PHE A 647 -6.47 23.11 -28.72
CA PHE A 647 -6.01 23.49 -27.38
C PHE A 647 -5.68 24.97 -27.21
N ASP A 648 -5.98 25.86 -28.22
CA ASP A 648 -5.65 27.31 -28.19
C ASP A 648 -4.20 27.60 -27.71
N ILE A 649 -3.27 26.71 -28.05
CA ILE A 649 -1.86 26.88 -27.72
C ILE A 649 -1.26 27.73 -28.84
N GLU A 650 -1.11 29.07 -28.59
CA GLU A 650 -0.35 29.98 -29.41
C GLU A 650 1.13 29.63 -29.50
#